data_dee12fb67a7be4b743c7311f072aedd6
#
_entry.id   dee12fb67a7be4b743c7311f072aedd6
#
_cell.length_a   1.000
_cell.length_b   1.000
_cell.length_c   1.000
_cell.angle_alpha   90.00
_cell.angle_beta   90.00
_cell.angle_gamma   90.00
#
_symmetry.space_group_name_H-M   'P 1'
#
loop_
_entity.id
_entity.type
_entity.pdbx_description
1 polymer ?
#
loop_
_entity_poly.entity_id
_entity_poly.type
_entity_poly.pdbx_seq_one_letter_code
_entity_poly.pdbx_strand_id
1 'polypeptide(L)'
;MRYTLAVVGLIVAVALFGGWESRGGGSQSSVNAAAAEASPWDSLSAQEIQSAATAVKQRHGRGVLFNRISLAQPDKTTALQWQSGQQAVRQAAVSFRADGKTHHVIYDLSTDSLAPTQIFDNGQPMLTGDGEMTPAVAQINEDPALLGALAKRSIEPGDGLCLPRTTGRFFDELVDPVHDRLLRLDCFYIKGQGGIGILPSTAAFARPIEGLSVLYDLEKQAIVEITDSYPNGGYPPHDIAALEYHEGALETRAPLRPVTASRPQGVNFTVTGGRVDWQGWQFYLRFDPRQGTVLNRVGHLTPEGFRSVAYEIAMSEMFVPYYDTDAHWFYRAYFDMGEYGLGNTATELKGSDCPSHAEFQNVVLHSADGTPKDVPNRICIFEHDPGYPIWRHHESLYDGVPGMENHQSRSATELVVRMVATIGNYDYFQDYVFAQDGRMRVRLVATGIDATKGVMAASMADPSAEADTATGTLIAPHLVWVNHDHFFGYRIDMDVDGQNNNFQRHKLRAVPQPVDAPRQGIWAVTTETVTSELAAQTQMDVSKPALLVFASADQTNAMGYPTGYQIIMPNVRPLVTLEDATHERALFVRNNLWVTRFKREELFSAGLMVNQSAPGMGLPQFVADDETITNTDVVAWPTIGFHHVPMAEDWPVMPAKVDEIILKPRNFFDRNPAIDLPN
;
A
#
# COMPACT_ATOMS: atom_id res chain seq x y z
N MET A 1 -27.90 -31.33 -6.67
CA MET A 1 -26.85 -31.13 -7.69
C MET A 1 -26.92 -29.81 -8.48
N ARG A 2 -28.02 -29.10 -8.61
CA ARG A 2 -28.09 -27.77 -9.27
C ARG A 2 -27.99 -26.57 -8.31
N TYR A 3 -27.96 -26.81 -7.02
CA TYR A 3 -27.88 -25.75 -5.99
C TYR A 3 -26.44 -25.43 -5.56
N THR A 4 -25.46 -26.31 -5.79
CA THR A 4 -24.07 -26.15 -5.36
C THR A 4 -23.28 -25.17 -6.22
N LEU A 5 -23.54 -25.10 -7.52
CA LEU A 5 -22.83 -24.17 -8.45
C LEU A 5 -23.16 -22.69 -8.24
N ALA A 6 -24.38 -22.36 -7.78
CA ALA A 6 -24.76 -20.97 -7.48
C ALA A 6 -24.07 -20.42 -6.20
N VAL A 7 -23.61 -21.33 -5.38
CA VAL A 7 -23.19 -21.17 -4.02
C VAL A 7 -21.71 -20.75 -3.95
N VAL A 8 -20.83 -21.40 -4.71
CA VAL A 8 -19.40 -21.09 -4.72
C VAL A 8 -19.12 -19.73 -5.42
N GLY A 9 -19.88 -19.41 -6.46
CA GLY A 9 -19.77 -18.12 -7.14
C GLY A 9 -20.10 -16.90 -6.26
N LEU A 10 -20.95 -17.08 -5.24
CA LEU A 10 -21.39 -15.97 -4.39
C LEU A 10 -20.46 -15.70 -3.20
N ILE A 11 -19.83 -16.73 -2.62
CA ILE A 11 -18.89 -16.57 -1.50
C ILE A 11 -17.59 -15.90 -1.95
N VAL A 12 -17.08 -16.26 -3.11
CA VAL A 12 -15.86 -15.65 -3.64
C VAL A 12 -16.10 -14.20 -4.09
N ALA A 13 -17.30 -13.89 -4.58
CA ALA A 13 -17.69 -12.52 -4.91
C ALA A 13 -17.84 -11.63 -3.67
N VAL A 14 -18.26 -12.16 -2.52
CA VAL A 14 -18.41 -11.38 -1.27
C VAL A 14 -17.07 -11.15 -0.58
N ALA A 15 -16.13 -12.09 -0.68
CA ALA A 15 -14.78 -11.92 -0.10
C ALA A 15 -13.84 -11.06 -0.94
N LEU A 16 -14.11 -10.94 -2.26
CA LEU A 16 -13.26 -10.21 -3.21
C LEU A 16 -13.96 -9.02 -3.89
N PHE A 17 -15.30 -8.98 -3.89
CA PHE A 17 -16.09 -7.93 -4.56
C PHE A 17 -17.41 -7.70 -3.82
N GLY A 18 -17.37 -6.86 -2.76
CA GLY A 18 -18.57 -6.41 -2.06
C GLY A 18 -19.48 -5.58 -2.98
N GLY A 19 -20.54 -6.19 -3.48
CA GLY A 19 -21.54 -5.51 -4.27
C GLY A 19 -22.94 -6.00 -3.95
N TRP A 20 -23.69 -5.23 -3.16
CA TRP A 20 -25.13 -5.37 -3.05
C TRP A 20 -25.80 -4.01 -3.30
N GLU A 21 -26.79 -4.01 -4.19
CA GLU A 21 -27.59 -2.83 -4.50
C GLU A 21 -28.47 -2.45 -3.30
N SER A 22 -28.26 -1.26 -2.74
CA SER A 22 -29.25 -0.60 -1.90
C SER A 22 -29.75 0.67 -2.62
N ARG A 23 -31.04 0.73 -2.89
CA ARG A 23 -31.74 1.93 -3.37
C ARG A 23 -31.77 2.97 -2.26
N GLY A 24 -31.02 4.04 -2.40
CA GLY A 24 -31.13 5.26 -1.60
C GLY A 24 -31.04 6.46 -2.54
N GLY A 25 -32.15 7.16 -2.71
CA GLY A 25 -32.22 8.34 -3.57
C GLY A 25 -31.51 9.54 -2.92
N GLY A 26 -30.38 9.91 -3.49
CA GLY A 26 -29.72 11.20 -3.30
C GLY A 26 -29.67 11.93 -4.63
N SER A 27 -30.12 13.16 -4.66
CA SER A 27 -30.19 14.00 -5.86
C SER A 27 -28.81 14.25 -6.44
N GLN A 28 -28.56 13.64 -7.61
CA GLN A 28 -27.42 14.00 -8.45
C GLN A 28 -27.68 15.36 -9.10
N SER A 29 -26.90 16.36 -8.73
CA SER A 29 -26.75 17.56 -9.54
C SER A 29 -25.81 17.24 -10.69
N SER A 30 -26.37 16.90 -11.86
CA SER A 30 -25.63 16.82 -13.11
C SER A 30 -25.23 18.24 -13.54
N VAL A 31 -24.03 18.65 -13.20
CA VAL A 31 -23.39 19.79 -13.86
C VAL A 31 -22.78 19.24 -15.15
N ASN A 32 -23.39 19.56 -16.29
CA ASN A 32 -22.74 19.45 -17.59
C ASN A 32 -21.60 20.48 -17.65
N ALA A 33 -20.45 20.16 -17.05
CA ALA A 33 -19.19 20.78 -17.41
C ALA A 33 -18.74 20.15 -18.73
N ALA A 34 -18.44 20.96 -19.73
CA ALA A 34 -17.72 20.52 -20.91
C ALA A 34 -16.53 19.69 -20.44
N ALA A 35 -16.34 18.47 -20.98
CA ALA A 35 -15.28 17.57 -20.56
C ALA A 35 -13.96 18.34 -20.61
N ALA A 36 -13.42 18.66 -19.42
CA ALA A 36 -12.10 19.25 -19.31
C ALA A 36 -11.12 18.25 -19.96
N GLU A 37 -10.27 18.72 -20.86
CA GLU A 37 -9.26 17.86 -21.46
C GLU A 37 -8.41 17.26 -20.34
N ALA A 38 -8.23 15.92 -20.37
CA ALA A 38 -7.52 15.19 -19.33
C ALA A 38 -6.07 15.70 -19.20
N SER A 39 -5.60 15.87 -17.97
CA SER A 39 -4.20 16.21 -17.69
C SER A 39 -3.26 15.02 -17.97
N PRO A 40 -1.94 15.23 -18.10
CA PRO A 40 -0.98 14.12 -18.21
C PRO A 40 -1.02 13.14 -17.04
N TRP A 41 -1.52 13.56 -15.88
CA TRP A 41 -1.51 12.80 -14.64
C TRP A 41 -2.88 12.19 -14.25
N ASP A 42 -3.95 12.47 -14.98
CA ASP A 42 -5.26 11.90 -14.65
C ASP A 42 -5.28 10.38 -14.88
N SER A 43 -6.03 9.65 -14.06
CA SER A 43 -6.30 8.22 -14.27
C SER A 43 -6.81 7.97 -15.69
N LEU A 44 -6.63 6.76 -16.22
CA LEU A 44 -7.23 6.39 -17.49
C LEU A 44 -8.77 6.38 -17.36
N SER A 45 -9.43 6.94 -18.36
CA SER A 45 -10.88 6.84 -18.52
C SER A 45 -11.28 5.44 -18.98
N ALA A 46 -12.57 5.08 -18.84
CA ALA A 46 -13.13 3.83 -19.35
C ALA A 46 -12.86 3.67 -20.87
N GLN A 47 -12.96 4.76 -21.63
CA GLN A 47 -12.70 4.74 -23.08
C GLN A 47 -11.22 4.46 -23.39
N GLU A 48 -10.29 5.07 -22.66
CA GLU A 48 -8.85 4.85 -22.84
C GLU A 48 -8.45 3.41 -22.49
N ILE A 49 -9.01 2.85 -21.40
CA ILE A 49 -8.83 1.44 -21.02
C ILE A 49 -9.36 0.52 -22.13
N GLN A 50 -10.57 0.79 -22.61
CA GLN A 50 -11.18 -0.01 -23.68
C GLN A 50 -10.37 0.04 -24.99
N SER A 51 -9.83 1.20 -25.35
CA SER A 51 -8.99 1.38 -26.54
C SER A 51 -7.69 0.57 -26.42
N ALA A 52 -7.00 0.68 -25.26
CA ALA A 52 -5.77 -0.07 -24.99
C ALA A 52 -6.03 -1.60 -25.04
N ALA A 53 -7.09 -2.07 -24.38
CA ALA A 53 -7.46 -3.49 -24.37
C ALA A 53 -7.79 -3.99 -25.79
N THR A 54 -8.50 -3.18 -26.58
CA THR A 54 -8.85 -3.53 -27.96
C THR A 54 -7.61 -3.64 -28.84
N ALA A 55 -6.69 -2.68 -28.77
CA ALA A 55 -5.45 -2.69 -29.54
C ALA A 55 -4.57 -3.91 -29.21
N VAL A 56 -4.48 -4.26 -27.92
CA VAL A 56 -3.74 -5.46 -27.48
C VAL A 56 -4.39 -6.75 -27.99
N LYS A 57 -5.73 -6.88 -27.88
CA LYS A 57 -6.46 -8.03 -28.43
C LYS A 57 -6.33 -8.17 -29.95
N GLN A 58 -6.27 -7.06 -30.68
CA GLN A 58 -6.03 -7.10 -32.13
C GLN A 58 -4.65 -7.65 -32.48
N ARG A 59 -3.61 -7.32 -31.70
CA ARG A 59 -2.23 -7.77 -31.95
C ARG A 59 -1.97 -9.18 -31.43
N HIS A 60 -2.48 -9.53 -30.25
CA HIS A 60 -2.14 -10.75 -29.51
C HIS A 60 -3.25 -11.81 -29.44
N GLY A 61 -4.41 -11.53 -30.09
CA GLY A 61 -5.55 -12.44 -30.08
C GLY A 61 -6.54 -12.21 -28.94
N ARG A 62 -7.66 -12.94 -28.97
CA ARG A 62 -8.76 -12.75 -28.02
C ARG A 62 -8.54 -13.43 -26.67
N GLY A 63 -7.58 -14.35 -26.57
CA GLY A 63 -7.26 -15.10 -25.34
C GLY A 63 -6.34 -14.37 -24.38
N VAL A 64 -6.17 -13.05 -24.55
CA VAL A 64 -5.36 -12.23 -23.65
C VAL A 64 -6.05 -12.06 -22.30
N LEU A 65 -5.29 -12.30 -21.20
CA LEU A 65 -5.69 -12.06 -19.85
C LEU A 65 -4.96 -10.79 -19.35
N PHE A 66 -5.72 -9.73 -19.11
CA PHE A 66 -5.17 -8.45 -18.66
C PHE A 66 -4.97 -8.46 -17.15
N ASN A 67 -3.71 -8.31 -16.72
CA ASN A 67 -3.37 -8.20 -15.32
C ASN A 67 -3.32 -6.74 -14.84
N ARG A 68 -2.89 -5.81 -15.73
CA ARG A 68 -2.86 -4.38 -15.43
C ARG A 68 -3.04 -3.56 -16.70
N ILE A 69 -3.96 -2.60 -16.68
CA ILE A 69 -4.07 -1.49 -17.62
C ILE A 69 -4.12 -0.22 -16.78
N SER A 70 -3.11 0.64 -16.91
CA SER A 70 -3.01 1.87 -16.14
C SER A 70 -2.32 2.97 -16.93
N LEU A 71 -2.38 4.21 -16.44
CA LEU A 71 -1.60 5.30 -17.01
C LEU A 71 -0.10 4.92 -16.95
N ALA A 72 0.57 4.97 -18.10
CA ALA A 72 2.02 4.88 -18.14
C ALA A 72 2.62 6.14 -17.50
N GLN A 73 3.80 6.00 -16.89
CA GLN A 73 4.52 7.17 -16.38
C GLN A 73 4.68 8.22 -17.52
N PRO A 74 4.15 9.42 -17.37
CA PRO A 74 4.32 10.46 -18.40
C PRO A 74 5.81 10.79 -18.63
N ASP A 75 6.15 11.23 -19.83
CA ASP A 75 7.44 11.89 -20.01
C ASP A 75 7.48 13.15 -19.15
N LYS A 76 8.38 13.20 -18.18
CA LYS A 76 8.41 14.23 -17.14
C LYS A 76 8.58 15.63 -17.73
N THR A 77 9.45 15.78 -18.74
CA THR A 77 9.70 17.07 -19.38
C THR A 77 8.44 17.57 -20.10
N THR A 78 7.82 16.72 -20.90
CA THR A 78 6.59 17.05 -21.63
C THR A 78 5.43 17.34 -20.66
N ALA A 79 5.28 16.53 -19.60
CA ALA A 79 4.21 16.70 -18.63
C ALA A 79 4.35 18.01 -17.83
N LEU A 80 5.56 18.39 -17.43
CA LEU A 80 5.81 19.66 -16.72
C LEU A 80 5.58 20.89 -17.59
N GLN A 81 5.72 20.78 -18.91
CA GLN A 81 5.44 21.86 -19.85
C GLN A 81 3.94 21.97 -20.21
N TRP A 82 3.14 20.96 -19.89
CA TRP A 82 1.72 20.97 -20.20
C TRP A 82 0.98 22.09 -19.45
N GLN A 83 0.01 22.71 -20.14
CA GLN A 83 -0.87 23.73 -19.57
C GLN A 83 -2.33 23.31 -19.73
N SER A 84 -3.15 23.68 -18.74
CA SER A 84 -4.60 23.42 -18.78
C SER A 84 -5.22 23.96 -20.09
N GLY A 85 -6.05 23.14 -20.72
CA GLY A 85 -6.65 23.45 -22.03
C GLY A 85 -5.83 22.99 -23.24
N GLN A 86 -4.67 22.37 -23.02
CA GLN A 86 -3.88 21.70 -24.05
C GLN A 86 -4.13 20.21 -24.04
N GLN A 87 -4.13 19.57 -25.21
CA GLN A 87 -4.17 18.12 -25.29
C GLN A 87 -2.90 17.52 -24.65
N ALA A 88 -3.08 16.67 -23.66
CA ALA A 88 -1.97 15.97 -23.01
C ALA A 88 -1.52 14.77 -23.84
N VAL A 89 -0.20 14.53 -23.87
CA VAL A 89 0.35 13.26 -24.37
C VAL A 89 0.16 12.21 -23.28
N ARG A 90 -0.67 11.21 -23.57
CA ARG A 90 -1.04 10.14 -22.62
C ARG A 90 -0.79 8.77 -23.21
N GLN A 91 -0.33 7.86 -22.38
CA GLN A 91 -0.02 6.48 -22.77
C GLN A 91 -0.59 5.52 -21.72
N ALA A 92 -1.00 4.33 -22.14
CA ALA A 92 -1.38 3.25 -21.23
C ALA A 92 -0.25 2.21 -21.15
N ALA A 93 0.08 1.80 -19.94
CA ALA A 93 0.96 0.66 -19.67
C ALA A 93 0.09 -0.58 -19.44
N VAL A 94 0.30 -1.62 -20.25
CA VAL A 94 -0.51 -2.83 -20.24
C VAL A 94 0.39 -4.03 -19.95
N SER A 95 0.12 -4.71 -18.84
CA SER A 95 0.72 -6.02 -18.52
C SER A 95 -0.34 -7.10 -18.66
N PHE A 96 -0.02 -8.19 -19.34
CA PHE A 96 -0.96 -9.24 -19.65
C PHE A 96 -0.29 -10.60 -19.83
N ARG A 97 -1.10 -11.67 -19.74
CA ARG A 97 -0.71 -13.04 -20.07
C ARG A 97 -1.30 -13.41 -21.43
N ALA A 98 -0.48 -14.02 -22.27
CA ALA A 98 -0.89 -14.63 -23.54
C ALA A 98 0.08 -15.75 -23.89
N ASP A 99 -0.42 -16.87 -24.44
CA ASP A 99 0.38 -18.03 -24.86
C ASP A 99 1.36 -18.53 -23.77
N GLY A 100 0.90 -18.55 -22.49
CA GLY A 100 1.68 -18.96 -21.34
C GLY A 100 2.84 -18.03 -20.97
N LYS A 101 2.90 -16.79 -21.48
CA LYS A 101 3.97 -15.83 -21.27
C LYS A 101 3.50 -14.51 -20.70
N THR A 102 4.40 -13.83 -19.98
CA THR A 102 4.21 -12.48 -19.47
C THR A 102 4.60 -11.45 -20.52
N HIS A 103 3.70 -10.55 -20.82
CA HIS A 103 3.88 -9.48 -21.79
C HIS A 103 3.68 -8.11 -21.13
N HIS A 104 4.43 -7.12 -21.60
CA HIS A 104 4.22 -5.72 -21.27
C HIS A 104 4.33 -4.86 -22.53
N VAL A 105 3.42 -3.88 -22.69
CA VAL A 105 3.40 -2.99 -23.84
C VAL A 105 2.90 -1.62 -23.43
N ILE A 106 3.44 -0.60 -24.08
CA ILE A 106 2.92 0.78 -24.01
C ILE A 106 2.03 1.03 -25.20
N TYR A 107 0.82 1.52 -24.92
CA TYR A 107 -0.13 1.97 -25.93
C TYR A 107 -0.22 3.50 -25.91
N ASP A 108 0.05 4.13 -27.04
CA ASP A 108 -0.05 5.57 -27.20
C ASP A 108 -1.50 5.93 -27.57
N LEU A 109 -2.15 6.66 -26.66
CA LEU A 109 -3.57 7.02 -26.78
C LEU A 109 -3.83 8.08 -27.88
N SER A 110 -2.81 8.87 -28.22
CA SER A 110 -2.95 9.96 -29.21
C SER A 110 -2.77 9.46 -30.65
N THR A 111 -1.93 8.46 -30.84
CA THR A 111 -1.61 7.89 -32.17
C THR A 111 -2.28 6.56 -32.43
N ASP A 112 -3.05 6.02 -31.46
CA ASP A 112 -3.70 4.70 -31.52
C ASP A 112 -2.70 3.59 -31.92
N SER A 113 -1.54 3.58 -31.27
CA SER A 113 -0.45 2.68 -31.66
C SER A 113 0.19 1.98 -30.45
N LEU A 114 0.55 0.71 -30.66
CA LEU A 114 1.28 -0.09 -29.67
C LEU A 114 2.79 -0.02 -29.97
N ALA A 115 3.58 0.23 -28.93
CA ALA A 115 5.03 0.04 -28.94
C ALA A 115 5.39 -1.45 -29.19
N PRO A 116 6.67 -1.80 -29.38
CA PRO A 116 7.13 -3.17 -29.33
C PRO A 116 6.78 -3.82 -28.00
N THR A 117 6.23 -5.04 -28.05
CA THR A 117 5.87 -5.80 -26.85
C THR A 117 7.12 -6.39 -26.19
N GLN A 118 7.32 -6.14 -24.92
CA GLN A 118 8.35 -6.78 -24.10
C GLN A 118 7.79 -8.09 -23.56
N ILE A 119 8.61 -9.15 -23.60
CA ILE A 119 8.33 -10.45 -22.98
C ILE A 119 9.23 -10.59 -21.77
N PHE A 120 8.70 -11.07 -20.66
CA PHE A 120 9.42 -11.30 -19.42
C PHE A 120 9.61 -12.79 -19.19
N ASP A 121 10.87 -13.19 -19.03
CA ASP A 121 11.28 -14.57 -18.70
C ASP A 121 11.57 -14.71 -17.19
N ASN A 122 11.48 -13.63 -16.44
CA ASN A 122 11.72 -13.58 -15.00
C ASN A 122 10.65 -12.74 -14.30
N GLY A 123 9.80 -13.44 -13.55
CA GLY A 123 8.67 -12.83 -12.87
C GLY A 123 7.41 -12.73 -13.74
N GLN A 124 6.30 -12.64 -13.06
CA GLN A 124 4.98 -12.61 -13.65
C GLN A 124 4.17 -11.42 -13.11
N PRO A 125 3.12 -10.97 -13.81
CA PRO A 125 2.30 -9.87 -13.36
C PRO A 125 1.42 -10.29 -12.17
N MET A 126 0.83 -9.30 -11.49
CA MET A 126 -0.13 -9.52 -10.42
C MET A 126 -1.27 -10.44 -10.86
N LEU A 127 -1.86 -11.13 -9.89
CA LEU A 127 -3.01 -12.01 -10.12
C LEU A 127 -4.28 -11.21 -10.38
N THR A 128 -5.19 -11.81 -11.16
CA THR A 128 -6.52 -11.24 -11.40
C THR A 128 -7.57 -11.96 -10.58
N GLY A 129 -8.47 -11.20 -9.96
CA GLY A 129 -9.55 -11.76 -9.15
C GLY A 129 -10.53 -12.58 -9.98
N ASP A 130 -11.13 -11.96 -10.99
CA ASP A 130 -12.17 -12.53 -11.82
C ASP A 130 -11.67 -13.49 -12.90
N GLY A 131 -10.44 -13.31 -13.38
CA GLY A 131 -9.88 -14.16 -14.45
C GLY A 131 -9.12 -15.39 -13.95
N GLU A 132 -8.54 -15.35 -12.76
CA GLU A 132 -7.65 -16.40 -12.24
C GLU A 132 -8.09 -16.94 -10.88
N MET A 133 -8.15 -16.09 -9.84
CA MET A 133 -8.37 -16.58 -8.48
C MET A 133 -9.76 -17.14 -8.26
N THR A 134 -10.82 -16.45 -8.69
CA THR A 134 -12.20 -16.89 -8.49
C THR A 134 -12.50 -18.21 -9.21
N PRO A 135 -12.15 -18.39 -10.51
CA PRO A 135 -12.34 -19.68 -11.17
C PRO A 135 -11.55 -20.83 -10.53
N ALA A 136 -10.29 -20.58 -10.13
CA ALA A 136 -9.46 -21.59 -9.48
C ALA A 136 -10.05 -22.03 -8.14
N VAL A 137 -10.48 -21.09 -7.29
CA VAL A 137 -11.12 -21.40 -6.01
C VAL A 137 -12.38 -22.26 -6.21
N ALA A 138 -13.23 -21.93 -7.20
CA ALA A 138 -14.41 -22.70 -7.50
C ALA A 138 -14.08 -24.15 -7.90
N GLN A 139 -13.08 -24.34 -8.78
CA GLN A 139 -12.67 -25.67 -9.24
C GLN A 139 -12.02 -26.50 -8.13
N ILE A 140 -11.11 -25.91 -7.37
CA ILE A 140 -10.32 -26.62 -6.35
C ILE A 140 -11.22 -27.09 -5.21
N ASN A 141 -12.17 -26.28 -4.75
CA ASN A 141 -13.05 -26.64 -3.64
C ASN A 141 -14.08 -27.73 -4.00
N GLU A 142 -14.19 -28.13 -5.28
CA GLU A 142 -14.96 -29.27 -5.75
C GLU A 142 -14.09 -30.49 -6.10
N ASP A 143 -12.75 -30.38 -5.99
CA ASP A 143 -11.83 -31.44 -6.39
C ASP A 143 -11.93 -32.65 -5.43
N PRO A 144 -12.06 -33.88 -5.96
CA PRO A 144 -12.19 -35.07 -5.15
C PRO A 144 -11.01 -35.35 -4.20
N ALA A 145 -9.78 -34.96 -4.57
CA ALA A 145 -8.61 -35.16 -3.74
C ALA A 145 -8.63 -34.23 -2.52
N LEU A 146 -9.00 -32.95 -2.72
CA LEU A 146 -9.20 -32.02 -1.62
C LEU A 146 -10.37 -32.46 -0.71
N LEU A 147 -11.51 -32.84 -1.30
CA LEU A 147 -12.65 -33.33 -0.52
C LEU A 147 -12.26 -34.55 0.30
N GLY A 148 -11.45 -35.45 -0.24
CA GLY A 148 -10.87 -36.58 0.49
C GLY A 148 -10.01 -36.18 1.68
N ALA A 149 -9.20 -35.12 1.55
CA ALA A 149 -8.39 -34.59 2.64
C ALA A 149 -9.24 -33.90 3.73
N LEU A 150 -10.30 -33.20 3.34
CA LEU A 150 -11.30 -32.65 4.27
C LEU A 150 -12.05 -33.71 5.04
N ALA A 151 -12.47 -34.80 4.35
CA ALA A 151 -13.18 -35.91 4.97
C ALA A 151 -12.36 -36.64 6.06
N LYS A 152 -11.01 -36.74 5.89
CA LYS A 152 -10.11 -37.26 6.95
C LYS A 152 -10.22 -36.47 8.27
N ARG A 153 -10.56 -35.16 8.15
CA ARG A 153 -10.72 -34.21 9.27
C ARG A 153 -12.18 -34.12 9.75
N SER A 154 -13.05 -35.00 9.24
CA SER A 154 -14.50 -34.96 9.50
C SER A 154 -15.14 -33.61 9.12
N ILE A 155 -14.62 -32.98 8.08
CA ILE A 155 -15.16 -31.75 7.51
C ILE A 155 -16.00 -32.12 6.30
N GLU A 156 -17.26 -31.74 6.34
CA GLU A 156 -18.19 -32.00 5.26
C GLU A 156 -17.96 -31.08 4.05
N PRO A 157 -18.30 -31.51 2.83
CA PRO A 157 -18.25 -30.62 1.66
C PRO A 157 -19.06 -29.34 1.89
N GLY A 158 -18.44 -28.18 1.70
CA GLY A 158 -19.04 -26.87 1.95
C GLY A 158 -18.83 -26.33 3.37
N ASP A 159 -18.28 -27.10 4.30
CA ASP A 159 -17.85 -26.58 5.62
C ASP A 159 -16.39 -26.11 5.62
N GLY A 160 -15.62 -26.49 4.60
CA GLY A 160 -14.25 -26.02 4.36
C GLY A 160 -14.18 -25.15 3.11
N LEU A 161 -13.32 -24.14 3.12
CA LEU A 161 -13.05 -23.24 1.99
C LEU A 161 -11.55 -22.98 1.88
N CYS A 162 -10.96 -23.29 0.73
CA CYS A 162 -9.56 -22.96 0.46
C CYS A 162 -9.48 -21.69 -0.38
N LEU A 163 -8.71 -20.70 0.11
CA LEU A 163 -8.57 -19.38 -0.46
C LEU A 163 -7.16 -19.17 -1.05
N PRO A 164 -7.03 -18.39 -2.14
CA PRO A 164 -5.79 -18.28 -2.89
C PRO A 164 -4.75 -17.41 -2.18
N ARG A 165 -3.49 -17.86 -2.29
CA ARG A 165 -2.28 -17.13 -1.93
C ARG A 165 -1.29 -17.24 -3.06
N THR A 166 -0.34 -16.32 -3.11
CA THR A 166 0.83 -16.46 -3.99
C THR A 166 1.81 -17.49 -3.43
N THR A 167 2.61 -18.08 -4.31
CA THR A 167 3.56 -19.13 -3.91
C THR A 167 4.93 -18.55 -3.52
N GLY A 168 5.14 -17.26 -3.72
CA GLY A 168 6.50 -16.73 -3.73
C GLY A 168 7.34 -17.38 -4.84
N ARG A 169 8.53 -17.85 -4.48
CA ARG A 169 9.40 -18.68 -5.34
C ARG A 169 9.66 -20.06 -4.70
N PHE A 170 8.71 -20.54 -3.93
CA PHE A 170 8.79 -21.83 -3.26
C PHE A 170 8.09 -22.90 -4.10
N PHE A 171 8.82 -23.43 -5.08
CA PHE A 171 8.41 -24.54 -5.93
C PHE A 171 9.66 -25.35 -6.32
N ASP A 172 9.47 -26.61 -6.62
CA ASP A 172 10.54 -27.54 -6.94
C ASP A 172 11.07 -27.39 -8.39
N GLU A 173 12.10 -28.17 -8.75
CA GLU A 173 12.70 -28.17 -10.09
C GLU A 173 11.75 -28.64 -11.22
N LEU A 174 10.59 -29.19 -10.88
CA LEU A 174 9.58 -29.65 -11.85
C LEU A 174 8.71 -28.49 -12.37
N VAL A 175 8.78 -27.32 -11.74
CA VAL A 175 8.01 -26.14 -12.11
C VAL A 175 8.82 -25.24 -13.03
N ASP A 176 8.23 -24.88 -14.17
CA ASP A 176 8.78 -23.84 -15.04
C ASP A 176 8.32 -22.45 -14.57
N PRO A 177 9.15 -21.66 -13.91
CA PRO A 177 8.73 -20.36 -13.33
C PRO A 177 8.32 -19.32 -14.38
N VAL A 178 8.61 -19.57 -15.65
CA VAL A 178 8.25 -18.67 -16.77
C VAL A 178 6.85 -19.00 -17.29
N HIS A 179 6.56 -20.26 -17.48
CA HIS A 179 5.32 -20.73 -18.11
C HIS A 179 4.27 -21.13 -17.09
N ASP A 180 4.66 -21.84 -16.02
CA ASP A 180 3.74 -22.29 -14.99
C ASP A 180 3.30 -21.10 -14.11
N ARG A 181 1.99 -20.92 -13.98
CA ARG A 181 1.42 -19.86 -13.17
C ARG A 181 0.73 -20.44 -11.97
N LEU A 182 1.34 -20.26 -10.81
CA LEU A 182 1.01 -21.01 -9.62
C LEU A 182 0.19 -20.19 -8.62
N LEU A 183 -0.73 -20.86 -7.98
CA LEU A 183 -1.41 -20.44 -6.77
C LEU A 183 -1.17 -21.46 -5.66
N ARG A 184 -0.99 -21.01 -4.44
CA ARG A 184 -1.16 -21.82 -3.27
C ARG A 184 -2.46 -21.43 -2.56
N LEU A 185 -3.16 -22.42 -1.99
CA LEU A 185 -4.41 -22.17 -1.29
C LEU A 185 -4.28 -22.66 0.14
N ASP A 186 -4.64 -21.80 1.08
CA ASP A 186 -4.80 -22.13 2.49
C ASP A 186 -6.28 -22.41 2.76
N CYS A 187 -6.56 -23.44 3.57
CA CYS A 187 -7.91 -23.88 3.83
C CYS A 187 -8.40 -23.41 5.19
N PHE A 188 -9.67 -23.03 5.25
CA PHE A 188 -10.33 -22.47 6.43
C PHE A 188 -11.66 -23.17 6.69
N TYR A 189 -12.04 -23.26 7.96
CA TYR A 189 -13.27 -23.86 8.39
C TYR A 189 -14.38 -22.80 8.46
N ILE A 190 -15.46 -23.02 7.71
CA ILE A 190 -16.56 -22.05 7.54
C ILE A 190 -17.92 -22.58 8.06
N LYS A 191 -17.93 -23.71 8.76
CA LYS A 191 -19.17 -24.31 9.34
C LYS A 191 -19.85 -23.36 10.32
N GLY A 192 -21.16 -23.38 10.31
CA GLY A 192 -21.96 -22.52 11.18
C GLY A 192 -22.15 -21.12 10.63
N GLN A 193 -21.54 -20.81 9.49
CA GLN A 193 -21.75 -19.55 8.77
C GLN A 193 -23.04 -19.57 7.93
N GLY A 194 -23.95 -20.58 8.17
CA GLY A 194 -25.32 -20.63 7.65
C GLY A 194 -25.45 -20.77 6.18
N GLY A 195 -24.58 -21.48 5.56
CA GLY A 195 -24.67 -21.71 4.13
C GLY A 195 -24.64 -20.39 3.38
N ILE A 196 -23.84 -20.35 2.48
CA ILE A 196 -23.59 -19.43 1.40
C ILE A 196 -24.49 -18.22 1.32
N GLY A 197 -23.89 -17.10 1.59
CA GLY A 197 -24.36 -15.82 1.10
C GLY A 197 -25.14 -14.97 2.09
N ILE A 198 -25.26 -15.33 3.34
CA ILE A 198 -26.13 -14.54 4.24
C ILE A 198 -25.55 -14.36 5.65
N LEU A 199 -24.33 -14.82 5.93
CA LEU A 199 -23.88 -14.59 7.28
C LEU A 199 -22.72 -13.63 7.37
N PRO A 200 -22.86 -12.75 8.38
CA PRO A 200 -21.77 -11.95 8.83
C PRO A 200 -20.79 -12.84 9.60
N SER A 201 -20.27 -13.87 9.03
CA SER A 201 -19.13 -14.44 9.65
C SER A 201 -17.89 -13.72 9.21
N THR A 202 -17.26 -13.31 10.17
CA THR A 202 -16.18 -12.40 10.11
C THR A 202 -14.86 -13.09 10.34
N ALA A 203 -14.84 -14.24 10.96
CA ALA A 203 -13.63 -14.85 11.48
C ALA A 203 -13.09 -16.03 10.64
N ALA A 204 -13.35 -16.10 9.33
CA ALA A 204 -12.86 -17.21 8.49
C ALA A 204 -11.33 -17.38 8.59
N PHE A 205 -10.57 -16.28 8.49
CA PHE A 205 -9.11 -16.31 8.58
C PHE A 205 -8.59 -16.73 9.97
N ALA A 206 -9.40 -16.65 11.01
CA ALA A 206 -9.06 -17.11 12.35
C ALA A 206 -9.35 -18.61 12.55
N ARG A 207 -9.84 -19.33 11.53
CA ARG A 207 -10.25 -20.74 11.61
C ARG A 207 -9.48 -21.62 10.62
N PRO A 208 -8.15 -21.75 10.74
CA PRO A 208 -7.36 -22.54 9.81
C PRO A 208 -7.77 -24.02 9.86
N ILE A 209 -7.83 -24.67 8.70
CA ILE A 209 -7.77 -26.12 8.58
C ILE A 209 -6.29 -26.48 8.53
N GLU A 210 -5.68 -26.60 9.71
CA GLU A 210 -4.25 -26.74 9.85
C GLU A 210 -3.74 -28.00 9.16
N GLY A 211 -2.50 -27.90 8.62
CA GLY A 211 -1.84 -28.99 7.92
C GLY A 211 -2.43 -29.31 6.54
N LEU A 212 -3.23 -28.41 5.95
CA LEU A 212 -3.80 -28.60 4.61
C LEU A 212 -3.56 -27.36 3.74
N SER A 213 -2.81 -27.53 2.67
CA SER A 213 -2.68 -26.54 1.61
C SER A 213 -2.63 -27.19 0.23
N VAL A 214 -2.94 -26.41 -0.81
CA VAL A 214 -3.01 -26.89 -2.19
C VAL A 214 -2.10 -26.02 -3.05
N LEU A 215 -1.24 -26.63 -3.86
CA LEU A 215 -0.52 -25.98 -4.95
C LEU A 215 -1.27 -26.26 -6.26
N TYR A 216 -1.64 -25.22 -6.97
CA TYR A 216 -2.44 -25.29 -8.18
C TYR A 216 -1.80 -24.53 -9.33
N ASP A 217 -1.82 -25.11 -10.51
CA ASP A 217 -1.34 -24.48 -11.75
C ASP A 217 -2.52 -23.91 -12.54
N LEU A 218 -2.56 -22.60 -12.67
CA LEU A 218 -3.59 -21.86 -13.38
C LEU A 218 -3.58 -22.08 -14.89
N GLU A 219 -2.40 -22.31 -15.50
CA GLU A 219 -2.30 -22.57 -16.93
C GLU A 219 -2.75 -23.99 -17.29
N LYS A 220 -2.38 -24.96 -16.45
CA LYS A 220 -2.77 -26.36 -16.61
C LYS A 220 -4.17 -26.64 -16.05
N GLN A 221 -4.73 -25.73 -15.25
CA GLN A 221 -5.98 -25.86 -14.50
C GLN A 221 -6.03 -27.17 -13.70
N ALA A 222 -4.95 -27.46 -12.97
CA ALA A 222 -4.78 -28.71 -12.24
C ALA A 222 -4.09 -28.52 -10.90
N ILE A 223 -4.47 -29.35 -9.93
CA ILE A 223 -3.73 -29.48 -8.68
C ILE A 223 -2.37 -30.12 -8.97
N VAL A 224 -1.30 -29.44 -8.56
CA VAL A 224 0.09 -29.92 -8.64
C VAL A 224 0.41 -30.77 -7.41
N GLU A 225 0.00 -30.27 -6.22
CA GLU A 225 0.29 -30.91 -4.94
C GLU A 225 -0.80 -30.59 -3.92
N ILE A 226 -1.12 -31.56 -3.06
CA ILE A 226 -1.85 -31.33 -1.81
C ILE A 226 -0.89 -31.67 -0.67
N THR A 227 -0.48 -30.66 0.08
CA THR A 227 0.24 -30.85 1.34
C THR A 227 -0.81 -31.20 2.41
N ASP A 228 -0.74 -32.44 2.93
CA ASP A 228 -1.67 -32.98 3.93
C ASP A 228 -0.86 -33.56 5.10
N SER A 229 -0.55 -32.73 6.09
CA SER A 229 0.23 -33.07 7.28
C SER A 229 -0.65 -33.26 8.54
N TYR A 230 -1.80 -33.92 8.35
CA TYR A 230 -2.74 -34.16 9.45
C TYR A 230 -2.14 -35.12 10.50
N PRO A 231 -1.92 -34.68 11.76
CA PRO A 231 -1.31 -35.52 12.79
C PRO A 231 -2.24 -36.65 13.25
N ASN A 232 -1.67 -37.71 13.81
CA ASN A 232 -2.43 -38.77 14.44
C ASN A 232 -3.25 -38.18 15.61
N GLY A 233 -4.59 -38.27 15.51
CA GLY A 233 -5.53 -37.68 16.47
C GLY A 233 -6.07 -36.31 16.10
N GLY A 234 -5.54 -35.70 15.03
CA GLY A 234 -5.99 -34.40 14.53
C GLY A 234 -5.56 -33.20 15.35
N TYR A 235 -5.83 -32.02 14.82
CA TYR A 235 -5.75 -30.79 15.59
C TYR A 235 -7.03 -30.62 16.44
N PRO A 236 -6.94 -30.08 17.66
CA PRO A 236 -8.11 -29.81 18.48
C PRO A 236 -9.07 -28.83 17.79
N PRO A 237 -10.39 -28.98 17.98
CA PRO A 237 -11.36 -28.06 17.40
C PRO A 237 -11.28 -26.69 18.06
N HIS A 238 -11.49 -25.63 17.28
CA HIS A 238 -11.55 -24.26 17.75
C HIS A 238 -12.93 -23.93 18.34
N ASP A 239 -12.98 -23.05 19.33
CA ASP A 239 -14.24 -22.47 19.81
C ASP A 239 -14.72 -21.41 18.81
N ILE A 240 -15.60 -21.80 17.91
CA ILE A 240 -16.09 -20.96 16.83
C ILE A 240 -16.82 -19.72 17.37
N ALA A 241 -17.56 -19.85 18.47
CA ALA A 241 -18.33 -18.73 19.03
C ALA A 241 -17.45 -17.61 19.58
N ALA A 242 -16.28 -17.95 20.14
CA ALA A 242 -15.32 -16.98 20.65
C ALA A 242 -14.60 -16.18 19.56
N LEU A 243 -14.74 -16.54 18.30
CA LEU A 243 -14.03 -15.93 17.17
C LEU A 243 -14.85 -14.85 16.46
N GLU A 244 -16.16 -14.76 16.73
CA GLU A 244 -17.04 -13.82 16.02
C GLU A 244 -16.95 -12.42 16.61
N TYR A 245 -16.85 -11.40 15.73
CA TYR A 245 -16.77 -9.99 16.11
C TYR A 245 -17.78 -9.09 15.36
N HIS A 246 -18.70 -9.68 14.57
CA HIS A 246 -19.73 -8.92 13.87
C HIS A 246 -20.77 -8.31 14.83
N GLU A 247 -21.55 -7.36 14.33
CA GLU A 247 -22.65 -6.75 15.07
C GLU A 247 -23.64 -7.83 15.56
N GLY A 248 -23.91 -7.86 16.88
CA GLY A 248 -24.76 -8.84 17.53
C GLY A 248 -24.05 -10.11 18.05
N ALA A 249 -22.79 -10.37 17.67
CA ALA A 249 -22.01 -11.46 18.23
C ALA A 249 -21.41 -11.10 19.61
N LEU A 250 -21.13 -9.82 19.84
CA LEU A 250 -20.54 -9.32 21.08
C LEU A 250 -21.51 -8.42 21.82
N GLU A 251 -21.47 -8.47 23.16
CA GLU A 251 -22.11 -7.46 24.02
C GLU A 251 -21.34 -6.14 23.87
N THR A 252 -21.99 -5.15 23.28
CA THR A 252 -21.36 -3.84 23.04
C THR A 252 -21.46 -2.96 24.29
N ARG A 253 -20.45 -2.15 24.54
CA ARG A 253 -20.47 -1.10 25.57
C ARG A 253 -21.54 -0.07 25.23
N ALA A 254 -22.02 0.66 26.24
CA ALA A 254 -22.90 1.80 26.02
C ALA A 254 -22.22 2.82 25.07
N PRO A 255 -22.95 3.35 24.08
CA PRO A 255 -22.38 4.28 23.11
C PRO A 255 -21.92 5.57 23.80
N LEU A 256 -20.79 6.10 23.37
CA LEU A 256 -20.33 7.42 23.76
C LEU A 256 -21.28 8.50 23.18
N ARG A 257 -21.29 9.67 23.84
CA ARG A 257 -21.91 10.85 23.22
C ARG A 257 -21.16 11.18 21.93
N PRO A 258 -21.85 11.33 20.80
CA PRO A 258 -21.18 11.54 19.52
C PRO A 258 -20.49 12.91 19.49
N VAL A 259 -19.29 12.94 18.92
CA VAL A 259 -18.67 14.18 18.44
C VAL A 259 -19.02 14.30 16.96
N THR A 260 -19.73 15.35 16.58
CA THR A 260 -20.13 15.58 15.20
C THR A 260 -19.25 16.66 14.59
N ALA A 261 -18.44 16.31 13.62
CA ALA A 261 -17.78 17.26 12.73
C ALA A 261 -18.69 17.56 11.55
N SER A 262 -18.88 18.85 11.24
CA SER A 262 -19.69 19.27 10.11
C SER A 262 -19.04 20.46 9.39
N ARG A 263 -19.33 20.60 8.12
CA ARG A 263 -18.87 21.73 7.28
C ARG A 263 -20.10 22.44 6.71
N PRO A 264 -20.86 23.21 7.50
CA PRO A 264 -22.13 23.81 7.07
C PRO A 264 -21.95 24.84 5.95
N GLN A 265 -20.73 25.33 5.72
CA GLN A 265 -20.40 26.28 4.65
C GLN A 265 -19.67 25.59 3.48
N GLY A 266 -19.58 24.24 3.49
CA GLY A 266 -18.83 23.46 2.51
C GLY A 266 -17.38 23.21 2.90
N VAL A 267 -16.64 22.57 2.00
CA VAL A 267 -15.21 22.24 2.15
C VAL A 267 -14.34 23.40 1.68
N ASN A 268 -13.08 23.48 2.17
CA ASN A 268 -12.14 24.53 1.74
C ASN A 268 -11.17 24.05 0.65
N PHE A 269 -11.34 22.85 0.14
CA PHE A 269 -10.58 22.36 -1.00
C PHE A 269 -11.44 22.35 -2.27
N THR A 270 -10.77 22.33 -3.41
CA THR A 270 -11.44 22.12 -4.71
C THR A 270 -10.80 20.95 -5.43
N VAL A 271 -11.63 20.21 -6.17
CA VAL A 271 -11.20 19.14 -7.06
C VAL A 271 -11.66 19.46 -8.46
N THR A 272 -10.72 19.63 -9.39
CA THR A 272 -11.02 19.94 -10.80
C THR A 272 -10.26 18.97 -11.70
N GLY A 273 -10.97 18.03 -12.33
CA GLY A 273 -10.33 16.88 -12.92
C GLY A 273 -9.61 16.10 -11.80
N GLY A 274 -8.36 15.70 -12.03
CA GLY A 274 -7.50 15.11 -10.98
C GLY A 274 -6.81 16.11 -10.07
N ARG A 275 -6.90 17.45 -10.34
CA ARG A 275 -6.20 18.46 -9.54
C ARG A 275 -6.94 18.79 -8.27
N VAL A 276 -6.23 18.77 -7.14
CA VAL A 276 -6.70 19.21 -5.82
C VAL A 276 -5.95 20.48 -5.41
N ASP A 277 -6.68 21.50 -4.99
CA ASP A 277 -6.16 22.75 -4.44
C ASP A 277 -6.67 22.94 -3.02
N TRP A 278 -5.77 23.19 -2.04
CA TRP A 278 -6.12 23.40 -0.63
C TRP A 278 -5.04 24.20 0.13
N GLN A 279 -5.41 25.35 0.72
CA GLN A 279 -4.53 26.12 1.65
C GLN A 279 -3.11 26.37 1.12
N GLY A 280 -2.98 26.71 -0.17
CA GLY A 280 -1.69 26.84 -0.84
C GLY A 280 -1.13 25.52 -1.41
N TRP A 281 -1.52 24.37 -0.94
CA TRP A 281 -1.18 23.10 -1.58
C TRP A 281 -1.89 22.93 -2.91
N GLN A 282 -1.17 22.38 -3.88
CA GLN A 282 -1.70 21.96 -5.16
C GLN A 282 -1.04 20.64 -5.57
N PHE A 283 -1.85 19.67 -5.99
CA PHE A 283 -1.37 18.37 -6.50
C PHE A 283 -2.40 17.75 -7.45
N TYR A 284 -1.97 16.76 -8.22
CA TYR A 284 -2.86 15.91 -9.00
C TYR A 284 -3.00 14.54 -8.30
N LEU A 285 -4.23 14.06 -8.18
CA LEU A 285 -4.59 12.79 -7.59
C LEU A 285 -5.04 11.84 -8.70
N ARG A 286 -4.39 10.68 -8.81
CA ARG A 286 -4.81 9.60 -9.70
C ARG A 286 -4.92 8.28 -8.94
N PHE A 287 -5.59 7.32 -9.55
CA PHE A 287 -5.73 5.96 -9.05
C PHE A 287 -5.06 4.97 -9.99
N ASP A 288 -4.31 4.03 -9.45
CA ASP A 288 -3.60 2.98 -10.19
C ASP A 288 -3.99 1.59 -9.65
N PRO A 289 -4.31 0.60 -10.50
CA PRO A 289 -4.69 -0.74 -10.07
C PRO A 289 -3.67 -1.43 -9.17
N ARG A 290 -2.37 -1.16 -9.35
CA ARG A 290 -1.29 -1.73 -8.53
C ARG A 290 -0.98 -0.89 -7.29
N GLN A 291 -0.84 0.43 -7.44
CA GLN A 291 -0.31 1.32 -6.41
C GLN A 291 -1.38 1.92 -5.48
N GLY A 292 -2.66 1.86 -5.89
CA GLY A 292 -3.73 2.62 -5.22
C GLY A 292 -3.70 4.10 -5.59
N THR A 293 -3.79 4.98 -4.60
CA THR A 293 -3.71 6.42 -4.82
C THR A 293 -2.27 6.87 -5.08
N VAL A 294 -2.10 7.71 -6.10
CA VAL A 294 -0.81 8.30 -6.50
C VAL A 294 -0.99 9.81 -6.60
N LEU A 295 -0.02 10.54 -6.07
CA LEU A 295 0.04 12.00 -6.18
C LEU A 295 1.09 12.40 -7.22
N ASN A 296 0.74 13.37 -8.05
CA ASN A 296 1.66 13.95 -9.01
C ASN A 296 1.72 15.48 -8.87
N ARG A 297 2.86 16.07 -9.22
CA ARG A 297 3.11 17.51 -9.20
C ARG A 297 2.67 18.16 -7.89
N VAL A 298 3.20 17.64 -6.77
CA VAL A 298 2.90 18.12 -5.42
C VAL A 298 3.73 19.36 -5.13
N GLY A 299 3.09 20.43 -4.66
CA GLY A 299 3.78 21.65 -4.32
C GLY A 299 2.89 22.73 -3.74
N HIS A 300 3.43 23.93 -3.66
CA HIS A 300 2.76 25.10 -3.10
C HIS A 300 2.50 26.15 -4.18
N LEU A 301 1.27 26.63 -4.25
CA LEU A 301 0.91 27.78 -5.04
C LEU A 301 1.15 29.04 -4.19
N THR A 302 2.09 29.86 -4.60
CA THR A 302 2.43 31.14 -3.97
C THR A 302 2.03 32.32 -4.89
N PRO A 303 2.04 33.58 -4.42
CA PRO A 303 1.80 34.72 -5.29
C PRO A 303 2.81 34.81 -6.48
N GLU A 304 4.00 34.28 -6.31
CA GLU A 304 5.06 34.27 -7.32
C GLU A 304 4.93 33.10 -8.32
N GLY A 305 4.08 32.11 -8.00
CA GLY A 305 3.82 30.95 -8.84
C GLY A 305 3.85 29.62 -8.09
N PHE A 306 3.85 28.54 -8.83
CA PHE A 306 3.92 27.17 -8.27
C PHE A 306 5.36 26.82 -7.88
N ARG A 307 5.54 26.39 -6.62
CA ARG A 307 6.79 25.89 -6.07
C ARG A 307 6.67 24.40 -5.84
N SER A 308 7.45 23.60 -6.57
CA SER A 308 7.40 22.14 -6.50
C SER A 308 8.05 21.60 -5.22
N VAL A 309 7.51 20.44 -4.76
CA VAL A 309 8.08 19.64 -3.67
C VAL A 309 8.42 18.24 -4.19
N ALA A 310 7.48 17.61 -4.90
CA ALA A 310 7.68 16.30 -5.50
C ALA A 310 6.93 16.21 -6.84
N TYR A 311 7.52 15.50 -7.82
CA TYR A 311 6.85 15.20 -9.07
C TYR A 311 5.85 14.06 -8.92
N GLU A 312 6.22 13.01 -8.18
CA GLU A 312 5.35 11.88 -7.90
C GLU A 312 5.58 11.33 -6.49
N ILE A 313 4.49 10.95 -5.82
CA ILE A 313 4.52 10.20 -4.56
C ILE A 313 3.59 9.00 -4.72
N ALA A 314 4.13 7.79 -4.63
CA ALA A 314 3.39 6.55 -4.79
C ALA A 314 3.97 5.43 -3.91
N MET A 315 3.14 4.45 -3.55
CA MET A 315 3.66 3.20 -3.02
C MET A 315 4.43 2.45 -4.11
N SER A 316 5.59 1.91 -3.78
CA SER A 316 6.47 1.20 -4.72
C SER A 316 6.48 -0.30 -4.51
N GLU A 317 6.23 -0.79 -3.32
CA GLU A 317 5.98 -2.20 -3.00
C GLU A 317 5.56 -2.36 -1.54
N MET A 318 4.90 -3.48 -1.24
CA MET A 318 4.52 -3.90 0.09
C MET A 318 4.94 -5.37 0.26
N PHE A 319 5.74 -5.67 1.29
CA PHE A 319 6.26 -7.01 1.54
C PHE A 319 5.92 -7.46 2.95
N VAL A 320 5.26 -8.63 3.06
CA VAL A 320 4.76 -9.18 4.32
C VAL A 320 5.20 -10.66 4.46
N PRO A 321 6.39 -10.91 5.05
CA PRO A 321 6.88 -12.26 5.33
C PRO A 321 6.44 -12.74 6.70
N TYR A 322 5.91 -13.97 6.77
CA TYR A 322 5.66 -14.72 7.99
C TYR A 322 6.82 -15.67 8.29
N TYR A 323 7.13 -15.87 9.58
CA TYR A 323 8.34 -16.59 9.99
C TYR A 323 8.00 -17.91 10.67
N ASP A 324 7.53 -18.88 9.88
CA ASP A 324 7.29 -20.25 10.32
C ASP A 324 7.86 -21.24 9.27
N THR A 325 8.38 -22.36 9.72
CA THR A 325 9.09 -23.33 8.88
C THR A 325 8.30 -24.59 8.57
N ASP A 326 7.08 -24.69 9.06
CA ASP A 326 6.23 -25.85 8.80
C ASP A 326 5.87 -25.96 7.31
N ALA A 327 5.57 -27.18 6.85
CA ALA A 327 5.38 -27.50 5.43
C ALA A 327 4.27 -26.69 4.74
N HIS A 328 3.30 -26.17 5.48
CA HIS A 328 2.20 -25.34 5.00
C HIS A 328 2.32 -23.87 5.45
N TRP A 329 3.49 -23.46 5.95
CA TRP A 329 3.77 -22.09 6.42
C TRP A 329 4.96 -21.44 5.75
N PHE A 330 6.07 -22.17 5.46
CA PHE A 330 7.36 -21.64 5.03
C PHE A 330 7.32 -20.74 3.77
N TYR A 331 6.31 -20.86 2.93
CA TYR A 331 6.15 -20.11 1.69
C TYR A 331 5.45 -18.77 1.87
N ARG A 332 4.95 -18.44 3.05
CA ARG A 332 4.14 -17.22 3.29
C ARG A 332 5.03 -15.98 3.36
N ALA A 333 5.30 -15.42 2.20
CA ALA A 333 6.08 -14.20 2.01
C ALA A 333 5.52 -13.44 0.79
N TYR A 334 4.65 -12.47 1.06
CA TYR A 334 3.77 -11.86 0.07
C TYR A 334 4.25 -10.48 -0.35
N PHE A 335 4.17 -10.19 -1.65
CA PHE A 335 4.28 -8.84 -2.20
C PHE A 335 2.87 -8.32 -2.45
N ASP A 336 2.24 -7.81 -1.41
CA ASP A 336 0.82 -7.46 -1.41
C ASP A 336 0.42 -6.49 -2.52
N MET A 337 1.29 -5.52 -2.84
CA MET A 337 1.05 -4.62 -3.94
C MET A 337 1.35 -5.26 -5.30
N GLY A 338 2.48 -5.92 -5.45
CA GLY A 338 2.94 -6.43 -6.74
C GLY A 338 2.31 -7.75 -7.17
N GLU A 339 1.79 -8.54 -6.24
CA GLU A 339 1.17 -9.84 -6.50
C GLU A 339 -0.36 -9.76 -6.57
N TYR A 340 -1.00 -8.82 -5.83
CA TYR A 340 -2.47 -8.67 -5.80
C TYR A 340 -2.98 -7.34 -6.34
N GLY A 341 -2.17 -6.27 -6.21
CA GLY A 341 -2.56 -4.91 -6.60
C GLY A 341 -3.33 -4.18 -5.50
N LEU A 342 -2.70 -3.23 -4.83
CA LEU A 342 -3.31 -2.44 -3.76
C LEU A 342 -4.57 -1.70 -4.24
N GLY A 343 -4.55 -1.17 -5.47
CA GLY A 343 -5.72 -0.52 -6.06
C GLY A 343 -6.80 -1.50 -6.48
N ASN A 344 -6.45 -2.69 -6.99
CA ASN A 344 -7.45 -3.71 -7.34
C ASN A 344 -8.18 -4.25 -6.11
N THR A 345 -7.51 -4.30 -4.96
CA THR A 345 -8.07 -4.75 -3.68
C THR A 345 -8.67 -3.63 -2.85
N ALA A 346 -8.70 -2.38 -3.37
CA ALA A 346 -9.35 -1.27 -2.71
C ALA A 346 -10.83 -1.54 -2.51
N THR A 347 -11.34 -1.26 -1.31
CA THR A 347 -12.72 -1.50 -0.91
C THR A 347 -13.57 -0.24 -1.07
N GLU A 348 -14.88 -0.40 -1.16
CA GLU A 348 -15.82 0.72 -1.11
C GLU A 348 -15.82 1.31 0.31
N LEU A 349 -15.48 2.58 0.43
CA LEU A 349 -15.40 3.28 1.71
C LEU A 349 -16.79 3.51 2.29
N LYS A 350 -17.00 3.09 3.54
CA LYS A 350 -18.28 3.12 4.25
C LYS A 350 -18.11 3.39 5.75
N GLY A 351 -19.20 3.82 6.39
CA GLY A 351 -19.26 3.90 7.85
C GLY A 351 -18.14 4.73 8.47
N SER A 352 -17.29 4.08 9.26
CA SER A 352 -16.18 4.71 9.99
C SER A 352 -14.92 4.94 9.18
N ASP A 353 -14.87 4.48 7.92
CA ASP A 353 -13.66 4.64 7.07
C ASP A 353 -13.38 6.11 6.80
N CYS A 354 -14.42 6.94 6.65
CA CYS A 354 -14.31 8.37 6.42
C CYS A 354 -15.34 9.13 7.29
N PRO A 355 -15.04 10.38 7.71
CA PRO A 355 -16.02 11.20 8.41
C PRO A 355 -17.20 11.53 7.50
N SER A 356 -18.37 11.80 8.10
CA SER A 356 -19.63 12.03 7.39
C SER A 356 -19.63 13.24 6.44
N HIS A 357 -18.68 14.14 6.58
CA HIS A 357 -18.49 15.31 5.73
C HIS A 357 -17.43 15.12 4.63
N ALA A 358 -16.94 13.91 4.45
CA ALA A 358 -15.96 13.60 3.40
C ALA A 358 -16.60 13.63 2.01
N GLU A 359 -15.82 14.03 1.02
CA GLU A 359 -16.18 13.89 -0.40
C GLU A 359 -15.59 12.59 -0.95
N PHE A 360 -16.42 11.81 -1.64
CA PHE A 360 -16.05 10.52 -2.18
C PHE A 360 -15.78 10.58 -3.69
N GLN A 361 -14.81 9.81 -4.16
CA GLN A 361 -14.49 9.68 -5.58
C GLN A 361 -14.61 8.24 -6.04
N ASN A 362 -15.22 8.07 -7.21
CA ASN A 362 -15.26 6.82 -7.95
C ASN A 362 -13.97 6.68 -8.76
N VAL A 363 -13.59 5.45 -9.07
CA VAL A 363 -12.44 5.14 -9.91
C VAL A 363 -12.84 4.17 -11.02
N VAL A 364 -12.04 4.11 -12.09
CA VAL A 364 -12.23 3.14 -13.17
C VAL A 364 -11.12 2.10 -13.08
N LEU A 365 -11.51 0.84 -12.96
CA LEU A 365 -10.65 -0.33 -13.08
C LEU A 365 -10.98 -1.13 -14.34
N HIS A 366 -10.41 -2.30 -14.51
CA HIS A 366 -10.74 -3.22 -15.60
C HIS A 366 -10.90 -4.66 -15.07
N SER A 367 -11.70 -5.44 -15.76
CA SER A 367 -11.79 -6.89 -15.59
C SER A 367 -10.64 -7.60 -16.31
N ALA A 368 -10.42 -8.87 -16.01
CA ALA A 368 -9.37 -9.67 -16.63
C ALA A 368 -9.47 -9.78 -18.16
N ASP A 369 -10.66 -9.56 -18.72
CA ASP A 369 -10.87 -9.47 -20.15
C ASP A 369 -10.61 -8.07 -20.75
N GLY A 370 -10.17 -7.10 -19.92
CA GLY A 370 -9.91 -5.72 -20.32
C GLY A 370 -11.15 -4.83 -20.44
N THR A 371 -12.32 -5.30 -20.00
CA THR A 371 -13.53 -4.48 -19.94
C THR A 371 -13.41 -3.45 -18.81
N PRO A 372 -13.63 -2.14 -19.07
CA PRO A 372 -13.62 -1.13 -18.02
C PRO A 372 -14.76 -1.34 -17.03
N LYS A 373 -14.49 -1.02 -15.76
CA LYS A 373 -15.41 -1.18 -14.65
C LYS A 373 -15.37 0.06 -13.76
N ASP A 374 -16.51 0.75 -13.65
CA ASP A 374 -16.68 1.83 -12.68
C ASP A 374 -16.87 1.23 -11.28
N VAL A 375 -16.06 1.70 -10.33
CA VAL A 375 -16.14 1.25 -8.94
C VAL A 375 -16.31 2.47 -8.01
N PRO A 376 -17.40 2.49 -7.22
CA PRO A 376 -17.77 3.66 -6.42
C PRO A 376 -16.91 3.80 -5.17
N ASN A 377 -16.77 5.06 -4.70
CA ASN A 377 -16.31 5.43 -3.36
C ASN A 377 -14.99 4.76 -2.97
N ARG A 378 -13.98 4.76 -3.85
CA ARG A 378 -12.66 4.18 -3.53
C ARG A 378 -11.70 5.15 -2.87
N ILE A 379 -11.97 6.45 -2.99
CA ILE A 379 -11.19 7.51 -2.37
C ILE A 379 -12.15 8.41 -1.60
N CYS A 380 -11.75 8.86 -0.41
CA CYS A 380 -12.39 9.99 0.25
C CYS A 380 -11.39 11.11 0.52
N ILE A 381 -11.86 12.35 0.41
CA ILE A 381 -11.11 13.57 0.72
C ILE A 381 -11.86 14.34 1.81
N PHE A 382 -11.16 14.69 2.89
CA PHE A 382 -11.77 15.40 4.00
C PHE A 382 -10.78 16.25 4.77
N GLU A 383 -11.29 17.26 5.45
CA GLU A 383 -10.54 18.08 6.39
C GLU A 383 -10.84 17.65 7.82
N HIS A 384 -9.83 17.64 8.67
CA HIS A 384 -10.03 17.40 10.10
C HIS A 384 -9.15 18.30 10.97
N ASP A 385 -9.57 18.47 12.22
CA ASP A 385 -8.80 19.12 13.27
C ASP A 385 -7.94 18.04 13.97
N PRO A 386 -6.61 18.12 13.95
CA PRO A 386 -5.74 17.14 14.62
C PRO A 386 -5.71 17.27 16.15
N GLY A 387 -6.46 18.21 16.73
CA GLY A 387 -6.58 18.37 18.18
C GLY A 387 -5.49 19.21 18.84
N TYR A 388 -4.66 19.90 18.07
CA TYR A 388 -3.63 20.81 18.59
C TYR A 388 -3.47 22.04 17.69
N PRO A 389 -2.93 23.17 18.22
CA PRO A 389 -2.69 24.36 17.39
C PRO A 389 -1.53 24.12 16.41
N ILE A 390 -1.60 24.69 15.19
CA ILE A 390 -0.50 24.64 14.21
C ILE A 390 0.72 25.38 14.73
N TRP A 391 0.53 26.45 15.49
CA TRP A 391 1.52 27.12 16.30
C TRP A 391 0.89 27.82 17.50
N ARG A 392 1.67 28.00 18.57
CA ARG A 392 1.27 28.67 19.80
C ARG A 392 2.48 29.31 20.47
N HIS A 393 2.31 30.54 20.95
CA HIS A 393 3.25 31.18 21.86
C HIS A 393 2.52 32.00 22.93
N HIS A 394 3.00 31.92 24.14
CA HIS A 394 2.56 32.72 25.29
C HIS A 394 3.79 33.45 25.84
N GLU A 395 3.72 34.81 25.84
CA GLU A 395 4.81 35.66 26.33
C GLU A 395 4.64 35.87 27.85
N SER A 396 5.19 34.93 28.63
CA SER A 396 5.00 34.88 30.09
C SER A 396 5.64 36.01 30.87
N LEU A 397 6.54 36.77 30.25
CA LEU A 397 7.17 37.95 30.88
C LEU A 397 6.14 39.02 31.26
N TYR A 398 5.00 39.06 30.62
CA TYR A 398 3.96 40.04 30.83
C TYR A 398 2.76 39.49 31.61
N ASP A 399 2.87 38.27 32.16
CA ASP A 399 1.81 37.69 32.96
C ASP A 399 1.52 38.55 34.20
N GLY A 400 0.23 38.91 34.36
CA GLY A 400 -0.20 39.76 35.46
C GLY A 400 0.01 41.28 35.26
N VAL A 401 0.48 41.73 34.08
CA VAL A 401 0.53 43.12 33.69
C VAL A 401 -0.71 43.45 32.84
N PRO A 402 -1.69 44.14 33.36
CA PRO A 402 -2.95 44.39 32.66
C PRO A 402 -2.73 45.10 31.32
N GLY A 403 -3.30 44.55 30.23
CA GLY A 403 -3.21 45.05 28.86
C GLY A 403 -1.90 44.72 28.14
N MET A 404 -1.03 43.93 28.75
CA MET A 404 0.23 43.44 28.12
C MET A 404 0.25 41.93 27.89
N GLU A 405 -0.81 41.22 28.30
CA GLU A 405 -0.91 39.78 28.06
C GLU A 405 -0.85 39.47 26.57
N ASN A 406 0.07 38.60 26.22
CA ASN A 406 0.27 38.18 24.84
C ASN A 406 0.28 36.66 24.72
N HIS A 407 -0.91 36.13 24.40
CA HIS A 407 -1.10 34.73 24.07
C HIS A 407 -1.67 34.62 22.66
N GLN A 408 -0.87 34.05 21.77
CA GLN A 408 -1.26 33.85 20.37
C GLN A 408 -1.22 32.37 20.01
N SER A 409 -2.21 31.92 19.26
CA SER A 409 -2.26 30.55 18.70
C SER A 409 -3.12 30.52 17.45
N ARG A 410 -2.93 29.52 16.61
CA ARG A 410 -3.79 29.25 15.46
C ARG A 410 -4.16 27.77 15.46
N SER A 411 -5.45 27.49 15.25
CA SER A 411 -5.92 26.11 15.10
C SER A 411 -5.32 25.46 13.87
N ALA A 412 -4.99 24.17 13.99
CA ALA A 412 -4.58 23.39 12.84
C ALA A 412 -5.79 22.84 12.10
N THR A 413 -5.67 22.77 10.79
CA THR A 413 -6.54 21.95 9.93
C THR A 413 -5.65 21.15 9.02
N GLU A 414 -6.00 19.89 8.76
CA GLU A 414 -5.30 19.01 7.85
C GLU A 414 -6.24 18.49 6.78
N LEU A 415 -5.76 18.39 5.53
CA LEU A 415 -6.46 17.72 4.45
C LEU A 415 -5.98 16.28 4.38
N VAL A 416 -6.90 15.33 4.32
CA VAL A 416 -6.62 13.90 4.17
C VAL A 416 -7.21 13.40 2.86
N VAL A 417 -6.39 12.70 2.07
CA VAL A 417 -6.81 11.87 0.94
C VAL A 417 -6.61 10.43 1.38
N ARG A 418 -7.68 9.63 1.40
CA ARG A 418 -7.69 8.27 1.92
C ARG A 418 -8.21 7.26 0.93
N MET A 419 -7.57 6.11 0.89
CA MET A 419 -8.03 4.85 0.29
C MET A 419 -7.86 3.73 1.30
N VAL A 420 -8.70 2.68 1.23
CA VAL A 420 -8.54 1.45 2.02
C VAL A 420 -8.52 0.25 1.09
N ALA A 421 -7.56 -0.63 1.28
CA ALA A 421 -7.47 -1.91 0.58
C ALA A 421 -7.53 -3.07 1.56
N THR A 422 -8.24 -4.15 1.20
CA THR A 422 -8.25 -5.41 1.93
C THR A 422 -7.47 -6.45 1.14
N ILE A 423 -6.36 -6.92 1.68
CA ILE A 423 -5.51 -7.95 1.06
C ILE A 423 -5.46 -9.15 1.97
N GLY A 424 -6.20 -10.19 1.60
CA GLY A 424 -6.34 -11.39 2.43
C GLY A 424 -6.96 -11.07 3.78
N ASN A 425 -6.17 -11.20 4.82
CA ASN A 425 -6.57 -11.05 6.23
C ASN A 425 -6.31 -9.64 6.81
N TYR A 426 -5.70 -8.73 6.07
CA TYR A 426 -5.36 -7.37 6.51
C TYR A 426 -6.10 -6.28 5.74
N ASP A 427 -6.41 -5.19 6.46
CA ASP A 427 -6.88 -3.93 5.90
C ASP A 427 -5.79 -2.87 6.01
N TYR A 428 -5.52 -2.18 4.92
CA TYR A 428 -4.51 -1.13 4.84
C TYR A 428 -5.15 0.18 4.40
N PHE A 429 -4.97 1.23 5.24
CA PHE A 429 -5.34 2.59 4.87
C PHE A 429 -4.12 3.28 4.26
N GLN A 430 -4.25 3.78 3.06
CA GLN A 430 -3.25 4.65 2.43
C GLN A 430 -3.75 6.09 2.52
N ASP A 431 -3.11 6.89 3.38
CA ASP A 431 -3.48 8.29 3.59
C ASP A 431 -2.35 9.21 3.12
N TYR A 432 -2.73 10.29 2.44
CA TYR A 432 -1.88 11.47 2.25
C TYR A 432 -2.46 12.62 3.07
N VAL A 433 -1.69 13.15 4.00
CA VAL A 433 -2.12 14.15 4.95
C VAL A 433 -1.32 15.44 4.76
N PHE A 434 -1.99 16.51 4.40
CA PHE A 434 -1.40 17.82 4.15
C PHE A 434 -1.68 18.77 5.32
N ALA A 435 -0.67 19.49 5.78
CA ALA A 435 -0.78 20.47 6.85
C ALA A 435 -0.50 21.89 6.34
N GLN A 436 -1.09 22.89 7.02
CA GLN A 436 -0.99 24.31 6.66
C GLN A 436 0.42 24.90 6.86
N ASP A 437 1.31 24.20 7.57
CA ASP A 437 2.72 24.59 7.77
C ASP A 437 3.69 24.05 6.70
N GLY A 438 3.13 23.48 5.62
CA GLY A 438 3.91 22.91 4.53
C GLY A 438 4.40 21.49 4.80
N ARG A 439 4.07 20.86 5.94
CA ARG A 439 4.33 19.44 6.16
C ARG A 439 3.33 18.59 5.38
N MET A 440 3.82 17.47 4.89
CA MET A 440 2.99 16.41 4.33
C MET A 440 3.37 15.09 5.02
N ARG A 441 2.37 14.23 5.28
CA ARG A 441 2.59 12.88 5.80
C ARG A 441 2.03 11.86 4.81
N VAL A 442 2.84 10.87 4.50
CA VAL A 442 2.40 9.65 3.84
C VAL A 442 2.18 8.64 4.96
N ARG A 443 0.93 8.36 5.28
CA ARG A 443 0.53 7.55 6.42
C ARG A 443 -0.05 6.24 5.95
N LEU A 444 0.43 5.16 6.56
CA LEU A 444 -0.14 3.84 6.40
C LEU A 444 -0.73 3.39 7.73
N VAL A 445 -1.95 2.84 7.68
CA VAL A 445 -2.59 2.21 8.84
C VAL A 445 -2.87 0.77 8.49
N ALA A 446 -2.44 -0.16 9.36
CA ALA A 446 -2.70 -1.58 9.22
C ALA A 446 -3.62 -2.05 10.36
N THR A 447 -4.60 -2.89 10.01
CA THR A 447 -5.50 -3.57 10.94
C THR A 447 -5.97 -4.87 10.30
N GLY A 448 -6.70 -5.70 11.01
CA GLY A 448 -7.24 -6.95 10.46
C GLY A 448 -7.05 -8.14 11.39
N ILE A 449 -7.08 -9.32 10.83
CA ILE A 449 -6.86 -10.59 11.53
C ILE A 449 -5.48 -11.10 11.14
N ASP A 450 -4.62 -11.43 12.10
CA ASP A 450 -3.33 -12.03 11.80
C ASP A 450 -3.48 -13.44 11.20
N ALA A 451 -2.48 -13.90 10.47
CA ALA A 451 -2.47 -15.27 9.96
C ALA A 451 -2.40 -16.27 11.14
N THR A 452 -3.44 -17.09 11.23
CA THR A 452 -3.69 -17.97 12.36
C THR A 452 -3.21 -19.38 12.06
N LYS A 453 -2.47 -19.97 13.00
CA LYS A 453 -1.98 -21.35 13.00
C LYS A 453 -2.71 -22.17 14.05
N GLY A 454 -3.20 -23.34 13.64
CA GLY A 454 -3.77 -24.34 14.56
C GLY A 454 -2.66 -25.11 15.29
N VAL A 455 -2.77 -25.24 16.61
CA VAL A 455 -1.75 -25.89 17.46
C VAL A 455 -2.37 -26.84 18.48
N MET A 456 -1.56 -27.62 19.16
CA MET A 456 -2.03 -28.57 20.18
C MET A 456 -2.30 -27.93 21.53
N ALA A 457 -1.56 -26.89 21.89
CA ALA A 457 -1.66 -26.23 23.19
C ALA A 457 -2.96 -25.43 23.34
N ALA A 458 -3.69 -25.62 24.43
CA ALA A 458 -4.82 -24.78 24.82
C ALA A 458 -4.39 -23.62 25.76
N SER A 459 -3.23 -23.76 26.40
CA SER A 459 -2.67 -22.77 27.33
C SER A 459 -1.15 -22.91 27.41
N MET A 460 -0.47 -21.89 27.93
CA MET A 460 0.98 -21.93 28.17
C MET A 460 1.40 -22.95 29.27
N ALA A 461 0.46 -23.60 29.92
CA ALA A 461 0.72 -24.67 30.86
C ALA A 461 0.81 -26.07 30.18
N ASP A 462 0.44 -26.17 28.92
CA ASP A 462 0.43 -27.45 28.19
C ASP A 462 1.86 -27.86 27.78
N PRO A 463 2.14 -29.19 27.73
CA PRO A 463 3.50 -29.67 27.40
C PRO A 463 4.00 -29.28 26.02
N SER A 464 3.10 -29.03 25.08
CA SER A 464 3.46 -28.63 23.69
C SER A 464 3.64 -27.12 23.54
N ALA A 465 3.29 -26.30 24.54
CA ALA A 465 3.17 -24.86 24.41
C ALA A 465 4.48 -24.18 23.93
N GLU A 466 5.64 -24.62 24.47
CA GLU A 466 6.94 -24.06 24.07
C GLU A 466 7.23 -24.29 22.58
N ALA A 467 6.93 -25.48 22.06
CA ALA A 467 7.13 -25.79 20.66
C ALA A 467 6.07 -25.11 19.78
N ASP A 468 4.83 -25.09 20.20
CA ASP A 468 3.70 -24.50 19.48
C ASP A 468 3.80 -22.96 19.34
N THR A 469 4.49 -22.30 20.28
CA THR A 469 4.68 -20.84 20.30
C THR A 469 6.07 -20.39 19.89
N ALA A 470 6.91 -21.27 19.35
CA ALA A 470 8.27 -20.92 18.95
C ALA A 470 8.33 -19.79 17.90
N THR A 471 7.31 -19.67 17.06
CA THR A 471 7.23 -18.70 15.97
C THR A 471 6.06 -17.71 16.10
N GLY A 472 5.40 -17.68 17.26
CA GLY A 472 4.23 -16.81 17.45
C GLY A 472 3.71 -16.78 18.89
N THR A 473 2.54 -16.21 19.08
CA THR A 473 1.87 -16.05 20.37
C THR A 473 0.57 -16.85 20.41
N LEU A 474 0.37 -17.64 21.47
CA LEU A 474 -0.91 -18.33 21.73
C LEU A 474 -1.94 -17.27 22.15
N ILE A 475 -2.90 -16.98 21.26
CA ILE A 475 -3.88 -15.89 21.44
C ILE A 475 -5.25 -16.41 21.88
N ALA A 476 -5.53 -17.68 21.62
CA ALA A 476 -6.72 -18.39 22.04
C ALA A 476 -6.40 -19.89 22.17
N PRO A 477 -7.22 -20.70 22.86
CA PRO A 477 -7.00 -22.14 22.93
C PRO A 477 -6.83 -22.75 21.53
N HIS A 478 -5.71 -23.43 21.33
CA HIS A 478 -5.33 -24.09 20.07
C HIS A 478 -5.06 -23.18 18.88
N LEU A 479 -4.87 -21.86 19.10
CA LEU A 479 -4.62 -20.88 18.07
C LEU A 479 -3.39 -20.02 18.38
N VAL A 480 -2.44 -20.01 17.49
CA VAL A 480 -1.26 -19.13 17.52
C VAL A 480 -1.35 -18.14 16.37
N TRP A 481 -1.08 -16.88 16.64
CA TRP A 481 -0.75 -15.89 15.64
C TRP A 481 0.75 -15.85 15.41
N VAL A 482 1.16 -15.92 14.12
CA VAL A 482 2.56 -16.09 13.74
C VAL A 482 3.25 -14.74 13.62
N ASN A 483 4.48 -14.65 14.17
CA ASN A 483 5.33 -13.46 14.02
C ASN A 483 5.57 -13.14 12.55
N HIS A 484 5.46 -11.88 12.17
CA HIS A 484 5.68 -11.43 10.80
C HIS A 484 6.09 -9.97 10.75
N ASP A 485 6.56 -9.56 9.60
CA ASP A 485 6.93 -8.18 9.33
C ASP A 485 6.02 -7.55 8.28
N HIS A 486 5.88 -6.23 8.38
CA HIS A 486 5.32 -5.42 7.32
C HIS A 486 6.36 -4.42 6.86
N PHE A 487 6.68 -4.42 5.56
CA PHE A 487 7.56 -3.45 4.91
C PHE A 487 6.80 -2.71 3.81
N PHE A 488 6.75 -1.39 3.91
CA PHE A 488 6.06 -0.51 2.97
C PHE A 488 7.07 0.39 2.28
N GLY A 489 7.39 0.10 1.04
CA GLY A 489 8.24 0.91 0.19
C GLY A 489 7.44 1.99 -0.52
N TYR A 490 7.97 3.21 -0.55
CA TYR A 490 7.41 4.32 -1.33
C TYR A 490 8.43 4.79 -2.36
N ARG A 491 7.94 5.37 -3.45
CA ARG A 491 8.71 6.13 -4.43
C ARG A 491 8.30 7.58 -4.31
N ILE A 492 9.27 8.46 -4.04
CA ILE A 492 9.07 9.90 -3.91
C ILE A 492 10.07 10.58 -4.85
N ASP A 493 9.59 11.02 -5.98
CA ASP A 493 10.35 11.74 -6.99
C ASP A 493 10.47 13.21 -6.53
N MET A 494 11.64 13.57 -6.00
CA MET A 494 11.85 14.84 -5.31
C MET A 494 12.19 15.96 -6.31
N ASP A 495 11.30 16.93 -6.42
CA ASP A 495 11.44 18.11 -7.27
C ASP A 495 11.39 19.40 -6.43
N VAL A 496 12.26 19.55 -5.44
CA VAL A 496 12.25 20.70 -4.53
C VAL A 496 12.71 21.96 -5.27
N ASP A 497 11.74 22.86 -5.55
CA ASP A 497 11.95 24.06 -6.36
C ASP A 497 12.63 23.80 -7.71
N GLY A 498 12.31 22.65 -8.33
CA GLY A 498 12.84 22.21 -9.61
C GLY A 498 13.47 20.83 -9.56
N GLN A 499 13.91 20.34 -10.72
CA GLN A 499 14.40 18.97 -10.91
C GLN A 499 15.84 18.75 -10.41
N ASN A 500 16.66 19.81 -10.33
CA ASN A 500 18.06 19.69 -9.91
C ASN A 500 18.16 19.69 -8.38
N ASN A 501 18.28 18.52 -7.79
CA ASN A 501 18.32 18.35 -6.34
C ASN A 501 19.59 17.62 -5.89
N ASN A 502 19.88 17.74 -4.60
CA ASN A 502 20.96 17.06 -3.91
C ASN A 502 20.42 16.33 -2.70
N PHE A 503 20.75 15.05 -2.53
CA PHE A 503 20.54 14.35 -1.28
C PHE A 503 21.65 14.71 -0.29
N GLN A 504 21.27 15.15 0.91
CA GLN A 504 22.18 15.60 1.97
C GLN A 504 21.90 14.89 3.29
N ARG A 505 22.95 14.53 4.00
CA ARG A 505 22.91 14.09 5.40
C ARG A 505 23.43 15.24 6.29
N HIS A 506 22.53 15.82 7.09
CA HIS A 506 22.94 16.78 8.11
C HIS A 506 23.24 16.01 9.40
N LYS A 507 24.50 15.63 9.58
CA LYS A 507 24.98 14.80 10.69
C LYS A 507 25.11 15.62 11.97
N LEU A 508 24.48 15.17 13.05
CA LEU A 508 24.62 15.78 14.38
C LEU A 508 25.80 15.13 15.10
N ARG A 509 26.76 15.93 15.53
CA ARG A 509 27.98 15.42 16.14
C ARG A 509 28.30 16.13 17.44
N ALA A 510 28.70 15.37 18.46
CA ALA A 510 29.34 15.91 19.63
C ALA A 510 30.70 16.51 19.29
N VAL A 511 30.98 17.71 19.78
CA VAL A 511 32.25 18.40 19.60
C VAL A 511 32.84 18.68 20.98
N PRO A 512 33.88 17.94 21.40
CA PRO A 512 34.57 18.18 22.66
C PRO A 512 35.12 19.62 22.70
N GLN A 513 35.03 20.23 23.86
CA GLN A 513 35.59 21.57 24.12
C GLN A 513 36.86 21.46 24.98
N PRO A 514 37.71 22.49 25.01
CA PRO A 514 38.88 22.55 25.89
C PRO A 514 38.52 22.27 27.36
N VAL A 515 39.44 21.66 28.08
CA VAL A 515 39.23 21.26 29.50
C VAL A 515 38.87 22.44 30.43
N ASP A 516 39.38 23.64 30.11
CA ASP A 516 39.14 24.90 30.81
C ASP A 516 37.87 25.64 30.35
N ALA A 517 37.20 25.13 29.29
CA ALA A 517 35.96 25.73 28.81
C ALA A 517 34.82 25.53 29.86
N PRO A 518 33.88 26.50 29.96
CA PRO A 518 32.71 26.39 30.86
C PRO A 518 31.84 25.18 30.61
N ARG A 519 31.89 24.63 29.38
CA ARG A 519 31.21 23.42 28.96
C ARG A 519 32.19 22.47 28.30
N GLN A 520 32.15 21.19 28.69
CA GLN A 520 33.06 20.18 28.16
C GLN A 520 32.69 19.66 26.79
N GLY A 521 31.54 20.02 26.27
CA GLY A 521 31.09 19.63 24.93
C GLY A 521 29.92 20.47 24.45
N ILE A 522 29.86 20.62 23.13
CA ILE A 522 28.71 21.10 22.37
C ILE A 522 28.35 20.07 21.33
N TRP A 523 27.27 20.26 20.62
CA TRP A 523 27.00 19.53 19.40
C TRP A 523 26.90 20.48 18.21
N ALA A 524 27.24 19.99 17.06
CA ALA A 524 27.22 20.76 15.82
C ALA A 524 26.59 19.91 14.70
N VAL A 525 26.13 20.58 13.68
CA VAL A 525 25.63 19.97 12.45
C VAL A 525 26.67 20.11 11.35
N THR A 526 27.00 19.01 10.70
CA THR A 526 27.84 19.00 9.49
C THR A 526 27.04 18.46 8.32
N THR A 527 27.00 19.20 7.21
CA THR A 527 26.32 18.77 6.01
C THR A 527 27.27 17.96 5.12
N GLU A 528 26.79 16.78 4.70
CA GLU A 528 27.39 15.93 3.69
C GLU A 528 26.48 15.88 2.49
N THR A 529 26.93 16.31 1.32
CA THR A 529 26.23 16.05 0.06
C THR A 529 26.66 14.68 -0.45
N VAL A 530 25.69 13.79 -0.64
CA VAL A 530 25.93 12.42 -1.11
C VAL A 530 26.05 12.44 -2.62
N THR A 531 27.02 11.73 -3.17
CA THR A 531 27.41 11.91 -4.58
C THR A 531 26.98 10.79 -5.51
N SER A 532 26.67 9.59 -4.98
CA SER A 532 26.27 8.46 -5.83
C SER A 532 25.20 7.58 -5.15
N GLU A 533 24.56 6.75 -5.92
CA GLU A 533 23.46 5.89 -5.50
C GLU A 533 23.87 4.88 -4.43
N LEU A 534 25.03 4.22 -4.60
CA LEU A 534 25.56 3.29 -3.59
C LEU A 534 25.93 4.00 -2.29
N ALA A 535 26.49 5.21 -2.38
CA ALA A 535 26.81 6.02 -1.21
C ALA A 535 25.54 6.53 -0.50
N ALA A 536 24.42 6.64 -1.20
CA ALA A 536 23.15 7.11 -0.67
C ALA A 536 22.39 6.08 0.17
N GLN A 537 22.70 4.80 0.02
CA GLN A 537 22.05 3.74 0.80
C GLN A 537 22.14 4.05 2.30
N THR A 538 20.99 4.13 2.96
CA THR A 538 20.93 4.60 4.35
C THR A 538 20.17 3.59 5.21
N GLN A 539 20.85 3.12 6.25
CA GLN A 539 20.24 2.45 7.39
C GLN A 539 20.18 3.44 8.55
N MET A 540 19.00 3.57 9.16
CA MET A 540 18.81 4.47 10.30
C MET A 540 19.57 3.93 11.51
N ASP A 541 20.36 4.81 12.15
CA ASP A 541 21.17 4.47 13.34
C ASP A 541 21.01 5.59 14.37
N VAL A 542 20.31 5.30 15.46
CA VAL A 542 20.06 6.27 16.55
C VAL A 542 21.34 6.74 17.21
N SER A 543 22.44 5.98 17.12
CA SER A 543 23.75 6.37 17.65
C SER A 543 24.49 7.39 16.76
N LYS A 544 24.04 7.53 15.51
CA LYS A 544 24.62 8.46 14.50
C LYS A 544 23.52 9.32 13.85
N PRO A 545 22.84 10.16 14.65
CA PRO A 545 21.69 10.90 14.17
C PRO A 545 22.03 11.83 13.03
N ALA A 546 21.22 11.79 11.99
CA ALA A 546 21.31 12.67 10.83
C ALA A 546 19.90 13.06 10.35
N LEU A 547 19.78 14.29 9.84
CA LEU A 547 18.59 14.68 9.09
C LEU A 547 18.83 14.34 7.61
N LEU A 548 17.85 13.69 7.00
CA LEU A 548 17.89 13.31 5.58
C LEU A 548 17.17 14.39 4.79
N VAL A 549 17.88 15.15 3.97
CA VAL A 549 17.38 16.36 3.32
C VAL A 549 17.57 16.27 1.81
N PHE A 550 16.53 16.58 1.06
CA PHE A 550 16.58 16.83 -0.37
C PHE A 550 16.54 18.34 -0.57
N ALA A 551 17.62 18.90 -1.12
CA ALA A 551 17.82 20.34 -1.25
C ALA A 551 17.95 20.72 -2.72
N SER A 552 17.30 21.82 -3.12
CA SER A 552 17.47 22.40 -4.44
C SER A 552 18.95 22.76 -4.70
N ALA A 553 19.42 22.47 -5.89
CA ALA A 553 20.73 22.91 -6.35
C ALA A 553 20.72 24.36 -6.84
N ASP A 554 19.54 24.85 -7.22
CA ASP A 554 19.38 26.09 -7.98
C ASP A 554 18.75 27.23 -7.16
N GLN A 555 18.03 26.91 -6.07
CA GLN A 555 17.24 27.89 -5.32
C GLN A 555 17.68 27.99 -3.85
N THR A 556 17.66 29.23 -3.35
CA THR A 556 17.92 29.53 -1.93
C THR A 556 16.81 30.40 -1.36
N ASN A 557 16.60 30.31 -0.03
CA ASN A 557 15.71 31.23 0.67
C ASN A 557 16.38 32.63 0.84
N ALA A 558 15.66 33.58 1.39
CA ALA A 558 16.12 34.96 1.62
C ALA A 558 17.39 35.05 2.48
N MET A 559 17.71 34.04 3.28
CA MET A 559 18.94 34.00 4.10
C MET A 559 20.10 33.29 3.38
N GLY A 560 19.91 32.82 2.13
CA GLY A 560 20.95 32.17 1.34
C GLY A 560 21.10 30.66 1.62
N TYR A 561 20.20 30.03 2.37
CA TYR A 561 20.21 28.60 2.54
C TYR A 561 19.50 27.90 1.34
N PRO A 562 20.03 26.80 0.82
CA PRO A 562 19.30 26.01 -0.16
C PRO A 562 17.90 25.65 0.33
N THR A 563 16.89 25.82 -0.51
CA THR A 563 15.55 25.39 -0.20
C THR A 563 15.48 23.87 -0.21
N GLY A 564 14.74 23.26 0.71
CA GLY A 564 14.77 21.81 0.87
C GLY A 564 13.55 21.24 1.57
N TYR A 565 13.47 19.90 1.53
CA TYR A 565 12.55 19.10 2.32
C TYR A 565 13.32 17.99 3.03
N GLN A 566 13.02 17.81 4.31
CA GLN A 566 13.52 16.70 5.13
C GLN A 566 12.54 15.53 5.06
N ILE A 567 13.05 14.30 4.88
CA ILE A 567 12.30 13.07 5.09
C ILE A 567 12.56 12.58 6.52
N ILE A 568 11.48 12.31 7.26
CA ILE A 568 11.50 11.71 8.59
C ILE A 568 10.68 10.43 8.50
N MET A 569 11.23 9.32 8.98
CA MET A 569 10.58 8.01 8.92
C MET A 569 10.94 7.14 10.14
N PRO A 570 10.08 6.16 10.52
CA PRO A 570 10.42 5.17 11.50
C PRO A 570 11.54 4.25 11.00
N ASN A 571 12.16 3.53 11.93
CA ASN A 571 13.19 2.54 11.64
C ASN A 571 12.61 1.13 11.69
N VAL A 572 12.64 0.44 10.56
CA VAL A 572 12.35 -0.99 10.46
C VAL A 572 13.45 -1.66 9.65
N ARG A 573 13.84 -2.86 10.02
CA ARG A 573 14.88 -3.63 9.33
C ARG A 573 14.53 -5.11 9.35
N PRO A 574 14.85 -5.87 8.29
CA PRO A 574 14.68 -7.32 8.32
C PRO A 574 15.54 -7.93 9.45
N LEU A 575 14.95 -8.84 10.20
CA LEU A 575 15.63 -9.58 11.29
C LEU A 575 16.25 -10.87 10.75
N VAL A 576 15.61 -11.50 9.77
CA VAL A 576 16.12 -12.70 9.09
C VAL A 576 17.17 -12.28 8.08
N THR A 577 18.10 -13.18 7.74
CA THR A 577 19.18 -12.86 6.81
C THR A 577 18.62 -12.55 5.41
N LEU A 578 19.32 -11.69 4.67
CA LEU A 578 18.87 -11.30 3.32
C LEU A 578 19.08 -12.41 2.27
N GLU A 579 19.81 -13.46 2.63
CA GLU A 579 20.01 -14.68 1.86
C GLU A 579 18.88 -15.72 2.10
N ASP A 580 18.00 -15.47 3.05
CA ASP A 580 16.80 -16.28 3.23
C ASP A 580 15.91 -16.18 1.99
N ALA A 581 15.37 -17.33 1.56
CA ALA A 581 14.58 -17.43 0.33
C ALA A 581 13.35 -16.51 0.29
N THR A 582 12.86 -16.05 1.45
CA THR A 582 11.79 -15.05 1.51
C THR A 582 12.29 -13.64 1.19
N HIS A 583 13.52 -13.29 1.66
CA HIS A 583 14.06 -11.93 1.57
C HIS A 583 14.87 -11.66 0.29
N GLU A 584 15.45 -12.68 -0.32
CA GLU A 584 16.27 -12.51 -1.52
C GLU A 584 15.53 -11.88 -2.72
N ARG A 585 14.19 -11.96 -2.74
CA ARG A 585 13.30 -11.28 -3.70
C ARG A 585 12.93 -9.87 -3.27
N ALA A 586 13.08 -9.52 -1.98
CA ALA A 586 12.68 -8.28 -1.35
C ALA A 586 13.86 -7.43 -0.88
N LEU A 587 15.00 -7.48 -1.57
CA LEU A 587 16.23 -6.80 -1.12
C LEU A 587 16.11 -5.27 -0.97
N PHE A 588 15.02 -4.67 -1.44
CA PHE A 588 14.73 -3.26 -1.20
C PHE A 588 14.58 -2.94 0.31
N VAL A 589 14.15 -3.92 1.14
CA VAL A 589 14.00 -3.75 2.60
C VAL A 589 15.34 -3.64 3.34
N ARG A 590 16.46 -3.92 2.67
CA ARG A 590 17.81 -3.88 3.25
C ARG A 590 18.18 -2.50 3.83
N ASN A 591 17.71 -1.44 3.20
CA ASN A 591 17.95 -0.06 3.61
C ASN A 591 16.63 0.65 3.91
N ASN A 592 16.64 1.54 4.90
CA ASN A 592 15.49 2.38 5.20
C ASN A 592 15.28 3.46 4.12
N LEU A 593 16.35 3.90 3.47
CA LEU A 593 16.28 4.82 2.34
C LEU A 593 17.29 4.43 1.27
N TRP A 594 16.80 4.35 0.02
CA TRP A 594 17.61 4.36 -1.19
C TRP A 594 17.38 5.69 -1.90
N VAL A 595 18.36 6.15 -2.66
CA VAL A 595 18.22 7.32 -3.53
C VAL A 595 18.82 6.97 -4.86
N THR A 596 18.04 7.15 -5.93
CA THR A 596 18.47 6.91 -7.30
C THR A 596 18.36 8.18 -8.14
N ARG A 597 19.05 8.22 -9.24
CA ARG A 597 18.74 9.16 -10.31
C ARG A 597 17.37 8.80 -10.91
N PHE A 598 16.61 9.80 -11.33
CA PHE A 598 15.32 9.55 -11.97
C PHE A 598 15.50 8.79 -13.30
N LYS A 599 14.79 7.67 -13.41
CA LYS A 599 14.54 6.94 -14.66
C LYS A 599 13.06 6.62 -14.76
N ARG A 600 12.48 6.85 -15.93
CA ARG A 600 11.03 6.75 -16.16
C ARG A 600 10.48 5.35 -15.90
N GLU A 601 11.29 4.32 -16.17
CA GLU A 601 10.91 2.92 -16.10
C GLU A 601 11.09 2.33 -14.66
N GLU A 602 11.81 3.02 -13.79
CA GLU A 602 12.07 2.59 -12.41
C GLU A 602 10.94 3.04 -11.50
N LEU A 603 9.89 2.21 -11.38
CA LEU A 603 8.66 2.55 -10.66
C LEU A 603 8.45 1.74 -9.38
N PHE A 604 8.99 0.51 -9.33
CA PHE A 604 8.66 -0.46 -8.28
C PHE A 604 9.91 -1.00 -7.62
N SER A 605 10.00 -0.89 -6.30
CA SER A 605 11.20 -1.23 -5.53
C SER A 605 11.61 -2.72 -5.62
N ALA A 606 10.68 -3.62 -5.92
CA ALA A 606 10.94 -5.05 -6.18
C ALA A 606 10.87 -5.42 -7.68
N GLY A 607 10.72 -4.41 -8.58
CA GLY A 607 10.60 -4.61 -10.02
C GLY A 607 9.17 -4.69 -10.56
N LEU A 608 9.06 -4.68 -11.89
CA LEU A 608 7.76 -4.61 -12.56
C LEU A 608 6.96 -5.91 -12.43
N MET A 609 7.59 -7.07 -12.60
CA MET A 609 6.96 -8.39 -12.59
C MET A 609 7.46 -9.17 -11.37
N VAL A 610 6.74 -9.03 -10.23
CA VAL A 610 7.23 -9.53 -8.94
C VAL A 610 6.71 -10.92 -8.60
N ASN A 611 5.54 -11.32 -9.10
CA ASN A 611 5.00 -12.66 -8.83
C ASN A 611 5.93 -13.72 -9.44
N GLN A 612 6.31 -14.72 -8.65
CA GLN A 612 7.28 -15.77 -9.01
C GLN A 612 8.65 -15.23 -9.52
N SER A 613 9.03 -13.98 -9.20
CA SER A 613 10.27 -13.36 -9.67
C SER A 613 11.53 -14.02 -9.09
N ALA A 614 12.64 -13.94 -9.82
CA ALA A 614 13.95 -14.29 -9.27
C ALA A 614 14.46 -13.23 -8.27
N PRO A 615 15.48 -13.62 -7.46
CA PRO A 615 16.16 -12.69 -6.56
C PRO A 615 16.79 -11.48 -7.24
N GLY A 616 16.98 -10.40 -6.46
CA GLY A 616 17.81 -9.27 -6.84
C GLY A 616 17.17 -8.27 -7.79
N MET A 617 15.86 -8.38 -8.07
CA MET A 617 15.13 -7.44 -8.92
C MET A 617 14.88 -6.09 -8.22
N GLY A 618 14.54 -5.05 -9.01
CA GLY A 618 14.18 -3.74 -8.50
C GLY A 618 15.36 -2.90 -8.02
N LEU A 619 15.27 -2.29 -6.85
CA LEU A 619 16.28 -1.34 -6.34
C LEU A 619 17.73 -1.84 -6.37
N PRO A 620 18.05 -3.11 -6.07
CA PRO A 620 19.41 -3.59 -6.24
C PRO A 620 19.94 -3.46 -7.68
N GLN A 621 19.07 -3.64 -8.69
CA GLN A 621 19.45 -3.46 -10.09
C GLN A 621 19.53 -1.97 -10.47
N PHE A 622 18.63 -1.14 -9.92
CA PHE A 622 18.58 0.29 -10.23
C PHE A 622 19.86 1.00 -9.82
N VAL A 623 20.48 0.61 -8.70
CA VAL A 623 21.70 1.23 -8.18
C VAL A 623 23.00 0.52 -8.63
N ALA A 624 22.91 -0.50 -9.47
CA ALA A 624 24.07 -1.33 -9.83
C ALA A 624 25.12 -0.59 -10.65
N ASP A 625 24.74 0.44 -11.38
CA ASP A 625 25.59 1.32 -12.19
C ASP A 625 26.17 2.51 -11.40
N ASP A 626 25.76 2.69 -10.13
CA ASP A 626 26.26 3.70 -9.19
C ASP A 626 26.29 5.12 -9.77
N GLU A 627 25.20 5.56 -10.38
CA GLU A 627 25.11 6.86 -11.02
C GLU A 627 25.29 8.02 -10.03
N THR A 628 25.75 9.15 -10.56
CA THR A 628 25.84 10.39 -9.76
C THR A 628 24.45 10.98 -9.48
N ILE A 629 24.22 11.38 -8.23
CA ILE A 629 22.97 11.98 -7.74
C ILE A 629 23.17 13.42 -7.24
N THR A 630 24.19 14.12 -7.73
CA THR A 630 24.42 15.54 -7.40
C THR A 630 23.92 16.45 -8.51
N ASN A 631 23.18 17.49 -8.13
CA ASN A 631 22.60 18.48 -9.04
C ASN A 631 21.82 17.81 -10.19
N THR A 632 20.98 16.86 -9.86
CA THR A 632 20.21 16.09 -10.84
C THR A 632 18.83 15.77 -10.31
N ASP A 633 18.00 15.20 -11.17
CA ASP A 633 16.68 14.68 -10.84
C ASP A 633 16.85 13.40 -10.02
N VAL A 634 16.32 13.37 -8.80
CA VAL A 634 16.53 12.29 -7.83
C VAL A 634 15.23 11.74 -7.25
N VAL A 635 15.22 10.43 -7.07
CA VAL A 635 14.11 9.69 -6.48
C VAL A 635 14.52 9.13 -5.13
N ALA A 636 13.74 9.44 -4.09
CA ALA A 636 13.86 8.83 -2.78
C ALA A 636 12.96 7.58 -2.70
N TRP A 637 13.52 6.50 -2.14
CA TRP A 637 12.81 5.25 -1.92
C TRP A 637 12.85 4.88 -0.42
N PRO A 638 12.03 5.55 0.42
CA PRO A 638 11.91 5.20 1.82
C PRO A 638 11.16 3.89 2.00
N THR A 639 11.63 3.05 2.94
CA THR A 639 10.93 1.86 3.42
C THR A 639 10.64 2.04 4.90
N ILE A 640 9.35 1.97 5.24
CA ILE A 640 8.84 2.00 6.62
C ILE A 640 8.13 0.69 6.94
N GLY A 641 7.71 0.50 8.19
CA GLY A 641 6.98 -0.68 8.61
C GLY A 641 7.27 -1.06 10.04
N PHE A 642 6.90 -2.28 10.39
CA PHE A 642 7.01 -2.77 11.77
C PHE A 642 7.18 -4.28 11.84
N HIS A 643 7.77 -4.73 12.96
CA HIS A 643 7.75 -6.12 13.39
C HIS A 643 6.44 -6.36 14.13
N HIS A 644 5.61 -7.26 13.65
CA HIS A 644 4.41 -7.66 14.37
C HIS A 644 4.72 -8.89 15.22
N VAL A 645 4.77 -8.67 16.54
CA VAL A 645 4.79 -9.71 17.55
C VAL A 645 3.39 -9.74 18.16
N PRO A 646 2.56 -10.72 17.80
CA PRO A 646 1.17 -10.75 18.22
C PRO A 646 1.02 -10.83 19.74
N MET A 647 -0.04 -10.22 20.27
CA MET A 647 -0.37 -10.22 21.69
C MET A 647 -1.88 -10.38 21.91
N ALA A 648 -2.29 -10.65 23.13
CA ALA A 648 -3.71 -10.92 23.43
C ALA A 648 -4.64 -9.76 23.05
N GLU A 649 -4.15 -8.52 23.09
CA GLU A 649 -4.89 -7.32 22.71
C GLU A 649 -5.16 -7.17 21.21
N ASP A 650 -4.45 -7.93 20.38
CA ASP A 650 -4.68 -7.95 18.93
C ASP A 650 -5.85 -8.86 18.54
N TRP A 651 -6.30 -9.74 19.44
CA TRP A 651 -7.35 -10.72 19.22
C TRP A 651 -8.76 -10.18 19.51
N PRO A 652 -9.81 -10.47 18.70
CA PRO A 652 -9.82 -11.23 17.45
C PRO A 652 -9.54 -10.38 16.18
N VAL A 653 -9.46 -9.07 16.30
CA VAL A 653 -9.09 -8.11 15.26
C VAL A 653 -8.15 -7.10 15.87
N MET A 654 -6.95 -6.96 15.30
CA MET A 654 -5.93 -6.08 15.85
C MET A 654 -6.36 -4.60 15.81
N PRO A 655 -6.06 -3.83 16.87
CA PRO A 655 -6.19 -2.39 16.84
C PRO A 655 -5.35 -1.78 15.72
N ALA A 656 -5.86 -0.69 15.12
CA ALA A 656 -5.18 -0.03 14.02
C ALA A 656 -3.78 0.49 14.41
N LYS A 657 -2.75 0.05 13.70
CA LYS A 657 -1.36 0.49 13.85
C LYS A 657 -1.01 1.49 12.77
N VAL A 658 -0.37 2.60 13.15
CA VAL A 658 -0.06 3.73 12.27
C VAL A 658 1.45 3.89 12.12
N ASP A 659 1.93 3.96 10.88
CA ASP A 659 3.29 4.37 10.52
C ASP A 659 3.26 5.50 9.48
N GLU A 660 4.23 6.43 9.56
CA GLU A 660 4.22 7.63 8.71
C GLU A 660 5.62 7.97 8.17
N ILE A 661 5.67 8.40 6.92
CA ILE A 661 6.77 9.18 6.37
C ILE A 661 6.35 10.65 6.42
N ILE A 662 7.19 11.51 6.97
CA ILE A 662 6.92 12.95 7.06
C ILE A 662 7.86 13.70 6.13
N LEU A 663 7.30 14.41 5.18
CA LEU A 663 7.99 15.41 4.38
C LEU A 663 7.84 16.77 5.06
N LYS A 664 8.94 17.34 5.55
CA LYS A 664 8.96 18.58 6.33
C LYS A 664 9.79 19.65 5.62
N PRO A 665 9.27 20.89 5.44
CA PRO A 665 10.04 22.00 4.89
C PRO A 665 11.36 22.21 5.66
N ARG A 666 12.43 22.41 4.93
CA ARG A 666 13.76 22.74 5.45
C ARG A 666 14.30 23.96 4.71
N ASN A 667 14.15 25.15 5.27
CA ASN A 667 14.49 26.41 4.61
C ASN A 667 13.71 26.65 3.29
N PHE A 668 12.63 25.89 3.04
CA PHE A 668 11.81 26.03 1.84
C PHE A 668 11.04 27.36 1.85
N PHE A 669 10.56 27.79 3.00
CA PHE A 669 9.92 29.08 3.21
C PHE A 669 10.88 30.04 3.94
N ASP A 670 10.68 31.37 3.77
CA ASP A 670 11.46 32.41 4.46
C ASP A 670 11.01 32.60 5.92
N ARG A 671 9.81 32.16 6.27
CA ARG A 671 9.22 32.21 7.62
C ARG A 671 8.22 31.07 7.81
N ASN A 672 7.66 30.96 9.01
CA ASN A 672 6.55 30.03 9.29
C ASN A 672 5.38 30.31 8.33
N PRO A 673 5.04 29.40 7.40
CA PRO A 673 3.99 29.63 6.41
C PRO A 673 2.56 29.67 7.02
N ALA A 674 2.40 29.22 8.26
CA ALA A 674 1.14 29.25 8.99
C ALA A 674 1.00 30.46 9.94
N ILE A 675 1.94 31.43 9.89
CA ILE A 675 1.96 32.56 10.86
C ILE A 675 0.78 33.51 10.69
N ASP A 676 0.27 33.64 9.48
CA ASP A 676 -0.77 34.58 9.08
C ASP A 676 -2.17 33.95 8.98
N LEU A 677 -2.31 32.71 9.45
CA LEU A 677 -3.65 32.08 9.53
C LEU A 677 -4.58 32.93 10.43
N PRO A 678 -5.87 32.99 10.08
CA PRO A 678 -6.85 33.73 10.91
C PRO A 678 -7.03 33.04 12.28
N ASN A 679 -7.56 33.81 13.24
CA ASN A 679 -7.93 33.31 14.56
C ASN A 679 -9.16 32.41 14.50
#